data_13d175bacc0a568cb9ea0ccb66e4690b
#
_entry.id   13d175bacc0a568cb9ea0ccb66e4690b
#
_cell.length_a   1.000
_cell.length_b   1.000
_cell.length_c   1.000
_cell.angle_alpha   90.00
_cell.angle_beta   90.00
_cell.angle_gamma   90.00
#
_symmetry.space_group_name_H-M   'P 1'
#
loop_
_entity.id
_entity.type
_entity.pdbx_description
1 polymer ?
#
loop_
_entity_poly.entity_id
_entity_poly.type
_entity_poly.pdbx_seq_one_letter_code
_entity_poly.pdbx_strand_id
1 'polypeptide(L)'
;MFEDFKKFETEIAGRPFVVEVGKMAQLAGGSCLVRYGETDVLCTATMAAKPREGVDFFPLSVDFEEKLYSVGKIPGSFQRREGRASEKATLASRVIDRPIRPLFPKDMRNDVSVVATVMSVDPDCQPEIAAMLGVSIALSISEIPWDGPISGVSVGLIDGEYVINPTEAQREVSRMAVTVASTSDLVAMIEAGAKEVTNDEMFDGIMFAHKENQRIVEFIKGIQAEVGKKKIDFPSNDPAPEMYEAIKDFAIDDIRIALDTDDKRIRDERLKPIYEKVHEKFDEIYPDEIEKIDDCLYKTQKFVVRRWLLDDGKRVDGRGIDEIRPLAAEIDLLDRVHGSGMFTRGQTQVLTVTTLGPVSDSQILDGIDGEDTKRYMHHYNFPSYSVGETKPSRGPGRREIGHGALAERALLPVIPSVEEFPYCLRLVSEVLSSNGSTSQASICGSALSLMAAGVPIKAPVAGISCGLVTEGDRFMTMVDIQGLEDFFGDMDFKVGGTKKGITAIQMDLKIHGLTPAIIREALDKTYKARCYILDEVMLPVISEPRKELSKYAPKMLTTKIDTEKIGDVIGKQGKVIQKICAECNCKVDVEEDGTVFISAIDIDDAKRALNMVETIANDPEVGAIYKGVVTRLMDFGAFVEIAPGKEGLVHISHLDVKHVDRVEDVVAVGDEVIVKVREIDDQGRLNLSRRDALIEVEGLVPENDLSDEPRRAPRRDNRGGRDGGRRDNRGGRGGHGGKRY
;
A
#
# COMPACT_ATOMS: atom_id res chain seq x y z
N MET A 1 -31.41 12.36 33.55
CA MET A 1 -31.16 12.73 32.16
C MET A 1 -30.72 11.54 31.31
N PHE A 2 -29.98 10.56 31.89
CA PHE A 2 -29.59 9.32 31.23
C PHE A 2 -30.03 8.15 32.11
N GLU A 3 -31.32 7.86 32.17
CA GLU A 3 -31.93 6.83 33.03
C GLU A 3 -31.51 5.43 32.62
N ASP A 4 -31.24 5.21 31.30
CA ASP A 4 -30.80 3.94 30.73
C ASP A 4 -29.28 3.80 30.60
N PHE A 5 -28.50 4.72 31.18
CA PHE A 5 -27.04 4.64 31.14
C PHE A 5 -26.53 3.45 31.96
N LYS A 6 -25.77 2.59 31.28
CA LYS A 6 -25.05 1.46 31.89
C LYS A 6 -23.62 1.41 31.42
N LYS A 7 -22.76 0.90 32.30
CA LYS A 7 -21.33 0.73 32.07
C LYS A 7 -20.95 -0.72 32.37
N PHE A 8 -20.25 -1.35 31.42
CA PHE A 8 -19.71 -2.69 31.54
C PHE A 8 -18.20 -2.64 31.37
N GLU A 9 -17.48 -3.47 32.12
CA GLU A 9 -16.03 -3.45 32.15
C GLU A 9 -15.46 -4.88 32.08
N THR A 10 -14.39 -5.03 31.31
CA THR A 10 -13.55 -6.23 31.26
C THR A 10 -12.12 -5.82 30.92
N GLU A 11 -11.24 -6.79 30.79
CA GLU A 11 -9.85 -6.58 30.39
C GLU A 11 -9.55 -7.42 29.14
N ILE A 12 -8.84 -6.86 28.16
CA ILE A 12 -8.37 -7.57 26.98
C ILE A 12 -6.86 -7.33 26.84
N ALA A 13 -6.08 -8.40 26.81
CA ALA A 13 -4.62 -8.33 26.72
C ALA A 13 -3.98 -7.41 27.78
N GLY A 14 -4.46 -7.45 29.02
CA GLY A 14 -3.94 -6.64 30.12
C GLY A 14 -4.36 -5.17 30.09
N ARG A 15 -5.28 -4.77 29.22
CA ARG A 15 -5.76 -3.39 29.08
C ARG A 15 -7.25 -3.30 29.36
N PRO A 16 -7.71 -2.21 30.01
CA PRO A 16 -9.12 -2.02 30.32
C PRO A 16 -9.96 -1.89 29.03
N PHE A 17 -11.08 -2.59 29.01
CA PHE A 17 -12.10 -2.51 27.95
C PHE A 17 -13.43 -2.15 28.59
N VAL A 18 -13.94 -0.96 28.26
CA VAL A 18 -15.14 -0.38 28.86
C VAL A 18 -16.20 -0.13 27.78
N VAL A 19 -17.44 -0.46 28.08
CA VAL A 19 -18.60 -0.27 27.22
C VAL A 19 -19.62 0.62 27.91
N GLU A 20 -19.94 1.77 27.32
CA GLU A 20 -21.00 2.68 27.80
C GLU A 20 -22.20 2.60 26.84
N VAL A 21 -23.39 2.34 27.38
CA VAL A 21 -24.65 2.22 26.62
C VAL A 21 -25.67 3.22 27.20
N GLY A 22 -26.61 3.68 26.36
CA GLY A 22 -27.76 4.54 26.79
C GLY A 22 -27.45 6.00 26.97
N LYS A 23 -26.23 6.48 26.60
CA LYS A 23 -25.82 7.89 26.73
C LYS A 23 -25.68 8.62 25.39
N MET A 24 -25.04 8.00 24.42
CA MET A 24 -24.76 8.59 23.12
C MET A 24 -25.61 7.96 22.02
N ALA A 25 -25.91 8.71 20.96
CA ALA A 25 -26.62 8.25 19.76
C ALA A 25 -27.93 7.47 20.06
N GLN A 26 -28.75 7.98 20.97
CA GLN A 26 -29.97 7.34 21.49
C GLN A 26 -31.05 7.07 20.43
N LEU A 27 -30.99 7.73 19.26
CA LEU A 27 -31.91 7.51 18.14
C LEU A 27 -31.53 6.33 17.24
N ALA A 28 -30.32 5.76 17.38
CA ALA A 28 -29.94 4.55 16.70
C ALA A 28 -30.66 3.33 17.28
N GLY A 29 -30.87 2.29 16.47
CA GLY A 29 -31.44 1.03 16.94
C GLY A 29 -30.61 0.40 18.07
N GLY A 30 -29.28 0.42 17.91
CA GLY A 30 -28.30 0.11 18.97
C GLY A 30 -27.11 1.04 18.91
N SER A 31 -26.60 1.45 20.07
CA SER A 31 -25.40 2.29 20.15
C SER A 31 -24.60 2.03 21.41
N CYS A 32 -23.27 2.10 21.32
CA CYS A 32 -22.35 2.08 22.45
C CYS A 32 -21.13 2.91 22.19
N LEU A 33 -20.56 3.50 23.24
CA LEU A 33 -19.21 4.01 23.25
C LEU A 33 -18.30 2.93 23.85
N VAL A 34 -17.32 2.49 23.06
CA VAL A 34 -16.30 1.53 23.50
C VAL A 34 -15.01 2.28 23.78
N ARG A 35 -14.39 1.96 24.94
CA ARG A 35 -13.07 2.46 25.33
C ARG A 35 -12.14 1.27 25.50
N TYR A 36 -11.08 1.23 24.70
CA TYR A 36 -10.02 0.23 24.82
C TYR A 36 -8.70 0.96 25.09
N GLY A 37 -8.19 0.88 26.32
CA GLY A 37 -7.17 1.82 26.76
C GLY A 37 -7.68 3.25 26.65
N GLU A 38 -6.96 4.11 25.94
CA GLU A 38 -7.38 5.50 25.62
C GLU A 38 -8.00 5.61 24.21
N THR A 39 -8.21 4.49 23.51
CA THR A 39 -8.94 4.50 22.23
C THR A 39 -10.44 4.47 22.47
N ASP A 40 -11.15 5.50 21.99
CA ASP A 40 -12.61 5.64 22.07
C ASP A 40 -13.24 5.52 20.68
N VAL A 41 -14.23 4.59 20.55
CA VAL A 41 -14.99 4.42 19.32
C VAL A 41 -16.49 4.42 19.61
N LEU A 42 -17.23 5.34 18.97
CA LEU A 42 -18.69 5.33 19.00
C LEU A 42 -19.21 4.40 17.90
N CYS A 43 -19.90 3.34 18.27
CA CYS A 43 -20.50 2.38 17.36
C CYS A 43 -22.03 2.47 17.37
N THR A 44 -22.64 2.51 16.17
CA THR A 44 -24.08 2.60 16.00
C THR A 44 -24.56 1.59 14.95
N ALA A 45 -25.77 1.06 15.15
CA ALA A 45 -26.47 0.21 14.20
C ALA A 45 -27.91 0.71 14.04
N THR A 46 -28.33 0.93 12.80
CA THR A 46 -29.64 1.46 12.43
C THR A 46 -30.23 0.66 11.27
N MET A 47 -31.51 0.37 11.32
CA MET A 47 -32.23 -0.35 10.26
C MET A 47 -33.41 0.47 9.77
N ALA A 48 -33.64 0.47 8.45
CA ALA A 48 -34.83 1.04 7.84
C ALA A 48 -36.07 0.23 8.22
N ALA A 49 -37.19 0.92 8.51
CA ALA A 49 -38.46 0.26 8.89
C ALA A 49 -39.03 -0.63 7.79
N LYS A 50 -38.74 -0.34 6.51
CA LYS A 50 -39.20 -1.10 5.34
C LYS A 50 -38.07 -1.26 4.32
N PRO A 51 -38.07 -2.36 3.55
CA PRO A 51 -37.19 -2.49 2.39
C PRO A 51 -37.51 -1.41 1.34
N ARG A 52 -36.50 -1.03 0.54
CA ARG A 52 -36.71 -0.22 -0.66
C ARG A 52 -37.31 -1.08 -1.76
N GLU A 53 -38.13 -0.49 -2.61
CA GLU A 53 -38.71 -1.18 -3.79
C GLU A 53 -37.60 -1.58 -4.79
N GLY A 54 -37.67 -2.77 -5.36
CA GLY A 54 -36.76 -3.27 -6.40
C GLY A 54 -35.38 -3.68 -5.90
N VAL A 55 -35.18 -3.90 -4.58
CA VAL A 55 -33.89 -4.38 -4.03
C VAL A 55 -33.93 -5.90 -3.93
N ASP A 56 -33.05 -6.56 -4.69
CA ASP A 56 -32.87 -8.02 -4.77
C ASP A 56 -31.77 -8.58 -3.86
N PHE A 57 -31.00 -7.70 -3.16
CA PHE A 57 -29.91 -8.07 -2.27
C PHE A 57 -30.10 -7.50 -0.86
N PHE A 58 -29.35 -8.00 0.11
CA PHE A 58 -29.29 -7.44 1.47
C PHE A 58 -28.41 -6.18 1.52
N PRO A 59 -28.99 -4.97 1.70
CA PRO A 59 -28.26 -3.71 1.67
C PRO A 59 -27.65 -3.35 3.04
N LEU A 60 -26.49 -3.92 3.35
CA LEU A 60 -25.68 -3.58 4.54
C LEU A 60 -24.59 -2.59 4.16
N SER A 61 -24.58 -1.43 4.84
CA SER A 61 -23.47 -0.48 4.83
C SER A 61 -22.72 -0.55 6.15
N VAL A 62 -21.41 -0.71 6.07
CA VAL A 62 -20.49 -0.63 7.23
C VAL A 62 -19.48 0.46 6.96
N ASP A 63 -19.42 1.48 7.80
CA ASP A 63 -18.54 2.62 7.65
C ASP A 63 -17.67 2.76 8.91
N PHE A 64 -16.37 2.83 8.68
CA PHE A 64 -15.36 3.16 9.68
C PHE A 64 -14.88 4.57 9.41
N GLU A 65 -15.18 5.48 10.32
CA GLU A 65 -14.89 6.89 10.16
C GLU A 65 -13.69 7.31 10.99
N GLU A 66 -12.58 7.59 10.32
CA GLU A 66 -11.40 8.22 10.91
C GLU A 66 -11.67 9.72 11.12
N LYS A 67 -11.45 10.20 12.32
CA LYS A 67 -11.51 11.63 12.65
C LYS A 67 -10.14 12.09 13.08
N LEU A 68 -9.52 13.01 12.35
CA LEU A 68 -8.16 13.48 12.64
C LEU A 68 -8.02 14.17 13.98
N TYR A 69 -9.11 14.70 14.53
CA TYR A 69 -9.11 15.21 15.91
C TYR A 69 -8.82 14.11 16.95
N SER A 70 -9.06 12.83 16.63
CA SER A 70 -8.78 11.71 17.54
C SER A 70 -7.28 11.54 17.88
N VAL A 71 -6.41 12.08 17.03
CA VAL A 71 -4.96 12.17 17.20
C VAL A 71 -4.45 13.61 17.28
N GLY A 72 -5.34 14.59 17.52
CA GLY A 72 -4.99 16.00 17.67
C GLY A 72 -4.55 16.70 16.37
N LYS A 73 -4.84 16.11 15.19
CA LYS A 73 -4.47 16.66 13.87
C LYS A 73 -5.63 17.46 13.26
N ILE A 74 -5.29 18.50 12.50
CA ILE A 74 -6.21 19.20 11.59
C ILE A 74 -5.98 18.66 10.19
N PRO A 75 -7.05 18.29 9.43
CA PRO A 75 -6.89 17.75 8.07
C PRO A 75 -6.03 18.62 7.16
N GLY A 76 -5.10 18.00 6.41
CA GLY A 76 -4.17 18.67 5.49
C GLY A 76 -4.85 19.29 4.27
N SER A 77 -6.09 18.86 3.92
CA SER A 77 -6.84 19.33 2.76
C SER A 77 -7.11 20.86 2.80
N PHE A 78 -7.35 21.44 1.63
CA PHE A 78 -7.68 22.89 1.53
C PHE A 78 -8.88 23.28 2.40
N GLN A 79 -9.89 22.43 2.49
CA GLN A 79 -11.09 22.70 3.31
C GLN A 79 -10.89 22.44 4.81
N ARG A 80 -9.74 21.89 5.22
CA ARG A 80 -9.46 21.50 6.60
C ARG A 80 -10.54 20.59 7.20
N ARG A 81 -11.05 19.69 6.38
CA ARG A 81 -12.11 18.75 6.72
C ARG A 81 -11.77 17.37 6.14
N GLU A 82 -12.15 16.31 6.84
CA GLU A 82 -12.09 14.95 6.32
C GLU A 82 -12.93 14.85 5.05
N GLY A 83 -12.35 14.17 4.03
CA GLY A 83 -12.97 13.95 2.73
C GLY A 83 -13.59 12.56 2.62
N ARG A 84 -13.21 11.84 1.55
CA ARG A 84 -13.56 10.43 1.38
C ARG A 84 -12.79 9.58 2.38
N ALA A 85 -13.37 8.41 2.72
CA ALA A 85 -12.67 7.43 3.55
C ALA A 85 -11.28 7.11 2.98
N SER A 86 -10.29 7.03 3.85
CA SER A 86 -8.93 6.61 3.50
C SER A 86 -8.93 5.16 2.98
N GLU A 87 -7.84 4.72 2.37
CA GLU A 87 -7.65 3.31 2.03
C GLU A 87 -7.77 2.43 3.29
N LYS A 88 -7.12 2.85 4.40
CA LYS A 88 -7.17 2.14 5.68
C LYS A 88 -8.57 2.10 6.26
N ALA A 89 -9.30 3.21 6.30
CA ALA A 89 -10.70 3.24 6.76
C ALA A 89 -11.60 2.31 5.93
N THR A 90 -11.38 2.27 4.61
CA THR A 90 -12.09 1.34 3.71
C THR A 90 -11.76 -0.11 4.03
N LEU A 91 -10.51 -0.44 4.32
CA LEU A 91 -10.08 -1.79 4.71
C LEU A 91 -10.63 -2.18 6.09
N ALA A 92 -10.57 -1.28 7.08
CA ALA A 92 -11.17 -1.48 8.40
C ALA A 92 -12.69 -1.74 8.29
N SER A 93 -13.42 -0.95 7.48
CA SER A 93 -14.84 -1.21 7.18
C SER A 93 -15.07 -2.64 6.67
N ARG A 94 -14.20 -3.13 5.78
CA ARG A 94 -14.31 -4.50 5.21
C ARG A 94 -13.98 -5.59 6.24
N VAL A 95 -13.00 -5.36 7.12
CA VAL A 95 -12.65 -6.29 8.21
C VAL A 95 -13.81 -6.43 9.19
N ILE A 96 -14.58 -5.35 9.44
CA ILE A 96 -15.78 -5.37 10.28
C ILE A 96 -16.99 -5.98 9.53
N ASP A 97 -17.20 -5.64 8.27
CA ASP A 97 -18.34 -6.12 7.45
C ASP A 97 -18.34 -7.65 7.28
N ARG A 98 -17.17 -8.23 6.97
CA ARG A 98 -17.07 -9.67 6.63
C ARG A 98 -17.57 -10.62 7.72
N PRO A 99 -17.21 -10.49 9.00
CA PRO A 99 -17.69 -11.40 10.03
C PRO A 99 -19.14 -11.15 10.46
N ILE A 100 -19.68 -9.94 10.27
CA ILE A 100 -21.06 -9.64 10.70
C ILE A 100 -22.10 -9.97 9.61
N ARG A 101 -21.76 -9.80 8.33
CA ARG A 101 -22.68 -9.96 7.20
C ARG A 101 -23.32 -11.35 7.12
N PRO A 102 -22.59 -12.47 7.28
CA PRO A 102 -23.18 -13.81 7.19
C PRO A 102 -24.17 -14.15 8.31
N LEU A 103 -24.17 -13.37 9.38
CA LEU A 103 -25.03 -13.57 10.55
C LEU A 103 -26.37 -12.84 10.45
N PHE A 104 -26.61 -12.06 9.36
CA PHE A 104 -27.93 -11.53 9.05
C PHE A 104 -28.75 -12.57 8.29
N PRO A 105 -30.09 -12.54 8.43
CA PRO A 105 -30.98 -13.39 7.66
C PRO A 105 -30.81 -13.15 6.14
N LYS A 106 -30.66 -14.22 5.36
CA LYS A 106 -30.37 -14.15 3.91
C LYS A 106 -31.52 -13.56 3.10
N ASP A 107 -32.75 -13.68 3.60
CA ASP A 107 -33.99 -13.22 3.00
C ASP A 107 -34.41 -11.80 3.44
N MET A 108 -33.64 -11.14 4.31
CA MET A 108 -33.86 -9.76 4.73
C MET A 108 -33.42 -8.77 3.63
N ARG A 109 -34.26 -7.74 3.37
CA ARG A 109 -34.02 -6.67 2.37
C ARG A 109 -34.06 -5.27 2.97
N ASN A 110 -34.27 -5.12 4.28
CA ASN A 110 -34.23 -3.83 4.96
C ASN A 110 -32.79 -3.28 4.91
N ASP A 111 -32.64 -1.98 4.63
CA ASP A 111 -31.34 -1.31 4.71
C ASP A 111 -30.84 -1.33 6.15
N VAL A 112 -29.58 -1.74 6.35
CA VAL A 112 -28.87 -1.69 7.63
C VAL A 112 -27.64 -0.84 7.46
N SER A 113 -27.49 0.15 8.34
CA SER A 113 -26.31 1.02 8.41
C SER A 113 -25.62 0.83 9.75
N VAL A 114 -24.33 0.50 9.69
CA VAL A 114 -23.43 0.34 10.84
C VAL A 114 -22.31 1.35 10.70
N VAL A 115 -22.13 2.20 11.71
CA VAL A 115 -21.10 3.23 11.68
C VAL A 115 -20.25 3.13 12.94
N ALA A 116 -18.93 3.05 12.75
CA ALA A 116 -17.93 3.13 13.83
C ALA A 116 -17.13 4.42 13.65
N THR A 117 -17.31 5.39 14.55
CA THR A 117 -16.62 6.68 14.53
C THR A 117 -15.50 6.69 15.56
N VAL A 118 -14.27 6.82 15.11
CA VAL A 118 -13.07 6.89 15.96
C VAL A 118 -12.95 8.28 16.56
N MET A 119 -13.02 8.38 17.89
CA MET A 119 -13.07 9.66 18.62
C MET A 119 -11.77 9.97 19.39
N SER A 120 -11.01 8.96 19.79
CA SER A 120 -9.68 9.04 20.40
C SER A 120 -8.87 7.82 20.02
N VAL A 121 -7.55 7.96 19.87
CA VAL A 121 -6.65 6.86 19.50
C VAL A 121 -5.48 6.77 20.47
N ASP A 122 -5.32 5.59 21.05
CA ASP A 122 -4.14 5.11 21.75
C ASP A 122 -3.37 4.21 20.78
N PRO A 123 -2.10 4.52 20.42
CA PRO A 123 -1.33 3.70 19.47
C PRO A 123 -1.21 2.23 19.86
N ASP A 124 -1.27 1.91 21.17
CA ASP A 124 -1.22 0.54 21.67
C ASP A 124 -2.57 -0.22 21.58
N CYS A 125 -3.66 0.51 21.32
CA CYS A 125 -5.03 -0.02 21.29
C CYS A 125 -5.68 0.25 19.93
N GLN A 126 -5.51 -0.68 19.00
CA GLN A 126 -5.97 -0.55 17.60
C GLN A 126 -7.46 -0.20 17.51
N PRO A 127 -7.84 0.92 16.86
CA PRO A 127 -9.22 1.36 16.79
C PRO A 127 -10.13 0.43 15.99
N GLU A 128 -9.61 -0.30 15.00
CA GLU A 128 -10.36 -1.29 14.22
C GLU A 128 -10.81 -2.49 15.08
N ILE A 129 -10.01 -2.90 16.09
CA ILE A 129 -10.39 -3.95 17.04
C ILE A 129 -11.49 -3.43 17.96
N ALA A 130 -11.32 -2.25 18.55
CA ALA A 130 -12.34 -1.60 19.35
C ALA A 130 -13.66 -1.42 18.59
N ALA A 131 -13.59 -1.00 17.32
CA ALA A 131 -14.73 -0.84 16.43
C ALA A 131 -15.44 -2.16 16.15
N MET A 132 -14.73 -3.25 15.86
CA MET A 132 -15.32 -4.57 15.63
C MET A 132 -16.12 -5.05 16.83
N LEU A 133 -15.55 -4.93 18.03
CA LEU A 133 -16.23 -5.27 19.28
C LEU A 133 -17.45 -4.37 19.54
N GLY A 134 -17.28 -3.05 19.34
CA GLY A 134 -18.36 -2.09 19.53
C GLY A 134 -19.53 -2.28 18.54
N VAL A 135 -19.23 -2.60 17.29
CA VAL A 135 -20.26 -2.94 16.27
C VAL A 135 -21.00 -4.21 16.65
N SER A 136 -20.27 -5.25 17.08
CA SER A 136 -20.92 -6.48 17.59
C SER A 136 -21.86 -6.20 18.76
N ILE A 137 -21.43 -5.36 19.71
CA ILE A 137 -22.26 -4.96 20.86
C ILE A 137 -23.48 -4.15 20.38
N ALA A 138 -23.30 -3.13 19.52
CA ALA A 138 -24.39 -2.30 19.01
C ALA A 138 -25.46 -3.13 18.27
N LEU A 139 -25.05 -4.09 17.45
CA LEU A 139 -25.96 -5.02 16.79
C LEU A 139 -26.65 -5.96 17.79
N SER A 140 -25.90 -6.50 18.76
CA SER A 140 -26.45 -7.43 19.77
C SER A 140 -27.53 -6.81 20.63
N ILE A 141 -27.33 -5.55 21.04
CA ILE A 141 -28.31 -4.82 21.91
C ILE A 141 -29.45 -4.17 21.12
N SER A 142 -29.36 -4.06 19.78
CA SER A 142 -30.39 -3.48 18.92
C SER A 142 -31.57 -4.43 18.72
N GLU A 143 -32.69 -3.90 18.18
CA GLU A 143 -33.81 -4.68 17.70
C GLU A 143 -33.57 -5.35 16.33
N ILE A 144 -32.43 -5.09 15.67
CA ILE A 144 -32.10 -5.60 14.34
C ILE A 144 -31.93 -7.13 14.36
N PRO A 145 -32.59 -7.89 13.45
CA PRO A 145 -32.41 -9.34 13.34
C PRO A 145 -30.95 -9.67 12.95
N TRP A 146 -30.22 -10.28 13.87
CA TRP A 146 -28.82 -10.62 13.69
C TRP A 146 -28.41 -11.73 14.68
N ASP A 147 -27.75 -12.78 14.15
CA ASP A 147 -27.40 -14.03 14.88
C ASP A 147 -25.98 -14.01 15.43
N GLY A 148 -25.58 -12.86 16.03
CA GLY A 148 -24.34 -12.72 16.80
C GLY A 148 -24.55 -13.03 18.29
N PRO A 149 -23.55 -12.72 19.13
CA PRO A 149 -22.42 -11.83 18.89
C PRO A 149 -21.19 -12.49 18.24
N ILE A 150 -20.31 -11.62 17.71
CA ILE A 150 -18.94 -11.95 17.36
C ILE A 150 -17.97 -11.19 18.26
N SER A 151 -16.74 -11.70 18.32
CA SER A 151 -15.57 -10.97 18.83
C SER A 151 -14.45 -11.01 17.82
N GLY A 152 -13.52 -10.06 17.90
CA GLY A 152 -12.32 -10.05 17.09
C GLY A 152 -11.11 -9.50 17.83
N VAL A 153 -9.97 -10.16 17.66
CA VAL A 153 -8.67 -9.73 18.18
C VAL A 153 -7.59 -9.87 17.12
N SER A 154 -6.53 -9.10 17.29
CA SER A 154 -5.29 -9.25 16.51
C SER A 154 -4.29 -10.11 17.27
N VAL A 155 -3.48 -10.92 16.56
CA VAL A 155 -2.40 -11.73 17.14
C VAL A 155 -1.09 -11.43 16.44
N GLY A 156 -0.06 -11.16 17.23
CA GLY A 156 1.33 -11.09 16.83
C GLY A 156 2.09 -12.36 17.16
N LEU A 157 3.23 -12.59 16.48
CA LEU A 157 4.21 -13.64 16.78
C LEU A 157 5.57 -12.98 17.00
N ILE A 158 6.03 -12.99 18.28
CA ILE A 158 7.23 -12.28 18.72
C ILE A 158 8.09 -13.28 19.48
N ASP A 159 9.32 -13.49 19.05
CA ASP A 159 10.27 -14.43 19.65
C ASP A 159 9.70 -15.85 19.89
N GLY A 160 8.77 -16.27 19.01
CA GLY A 160 8.10 -17.58 19.08
C GLY A 160 6.87 -17.61 19.97
N GLU A 161 6.48 -16.51 20.60
CA GLU A 161 5.29 -16.41 21.47
C GLU A 161 4.15 -15.63 20.77
N TYR A 162 2.90 -16.10 20.98
CA TYR A 162 1.70 -15.41 20.46
C TYR A 162 1.24 -14.35 21.46
N VAL A 163 0.99 -13.14 20.94
CA VAL A 163 0.56 -11.98 21.71
C VAL A 163 -0.78 -11.45 21.19
N ILE A 164 -1.80 -11.38 22.06
CA ILE A 164 -3.10 -10.77 21.73
C ILE A 164 -2.97 -9.26 21.69
N ASN A 165 -3.51 -8.65 20.63
CA ASN A 165 -3.53 -7.19 20.44
C ASN A 165 -2.17 -6.55 20.74
N PRO A 166 -1.10 -6.87 20.00
CA PRO A 166 0.24 -6.38 20.30
C PRO A 166 0.28 -4.84 20.29
N THR A 167 1.08 -4.25 21.19
CA THR A 167 1.36 -2.82 21.25
C THR A 167 2.04 -2.33 19.96
N GLU A 168 2.13 -1.01 19.75
CA GLU A 168 2.79 -0.45 18.57
C GLU A 168 4.22 -0.98 18.40
N ALA A 169 5.05 -0.89 19.45
CA ALA A 169 6.41 -1.43 19.43
C ALA A 169 6.47 -2.95 19.17
N GLN A 170 5.49 -3.71 19.69
CA GLN A 170 5.41 -5.14 19.44
C GLN A 170 5.00 -5.48 18.01
N ARG A 171 4.16 -4.64 17.36
CA ARG A 171 3.78 -4.84 15.96
C ARG A 171 4.95 -4.68 15.00
N GLU A 172 5.87 -3.76 15.25
CA GLU A 172 7.06 -3.53 14.41
C GLU A 172 7.97 -4.78 14.32
N VAL A 173 8.17 -5.46 15.45
CA VAL A 173 9.05 -6.64 15.53
C VAL A 173 8.34 -7.94 15.24
N SER A 174 7.02 -7.95 15.22
CA SER A 174 6.23 -9.15 15.00
C SER A 174 6.46 -9.76 13.61
N ARG A 175 6.51 -11.09 13.56
CA ARG A 175 6.53 -11.87 12.31
C ARG A 175 5.15 -12.10 11.71
N MET A 176 4.10 -11.83 12.46
CA MET A 176 2.71 -12.06 12.06
C MET A 176 1.81 -10.95 12.59
N ALA A 177 0.86 -10.53 11.77
CA ALA A 177 -0.28 -9.73 12.15
C ALA A 177 -1.52 -10.41 11.61
N VAL A 178 -2.21 -11.20 12.43
CA VAL A 178 -3.45 -11.89 12.05
C VAL A 178 -4.62 -11.38 12.88
N THR A 179 -5.64 -10.84 12.20
CA THR A 179 -6.93 -10.48 12.82
C THR A 179 -7.90 -11.62 12.60
N VAL A 180 -8.45 -12.11 13.68
CA VAL A 180 -9.41 -13.22 13.71
C VAL A 180 -10.68 -12.77 14.38
N ALA A 181 -11.83 -12.91 13.68
CA ALA A 181 -13.13 -12.78 14.31
C ALA A 181 -13.77 -14.16 14.49
N SER A 182 -14.50 -14.33 15.60
CA SER A 182 -15.14 -15.61 15.95
C SER A 182 -16.52 -15.38 16.57
N THR A 183 -17.40 -16.37 16.38
CA THR A 183 -18.57 -16.62 17.24
C THR A 183 -18.14 -17.40 18.48
N SER A 184 -19.06 -17.89 19.30
CA SER A 184 -18.75 -18.78 20.43
C SER A 184 -18.03 -20.07 20.02
N ASP A 185 -18.30 -20.60 18.83
CA ASP A 185 -17.89 -21.93 18.44
C ASP A 185 -17.05 -21.99 17.15
N LEU A 186 -17.15 -20.98 16.28
CA LEU A 186 -16.61 -20.99 14.94
C LEU A 186 -15.74 -19.74 14.65
N VAL A 187 -14.74 -19.90 13.79
CA VAL A 187 -13.95 -18.79 13.27
C VAL A 187 -14.71 -18.15 12.10
N ALA A 188 -15.11 -16.88 12.25
CA ALA A 188 -15.96 -16.16 11.29
C ALA A 188 -15.18 -15.32 10.27
N MET A 189 -13.93 -14.92 10.59
CA MET A 189 -13.10 -14.14 9.65
C MET A 189 -11.61 -14.31 10.03
N ILE A 190 -10.77 -14.37 8.99
CA ILE A 190 -9.31 -14.34 9.11
C ILE A 190 -8.78 -13.32 8.09
N GLU A 191 -7.95 -12.39 8.56
CA GLU A 191 -7.16 -11.51 7.72
C GLU A 191 -5.73 -11.43 8.29
N ALA A 192 -4.72 -11.77 7.48
CA ALA A 192 -3.35 -11.83 7.95
C ALA A 192 -2.36 -11.19 6.98
N GLY A 193 -1.34 -10.56 7.58
CA GLY A 193 -0.05 -10.28 6.96
C GLY A 193 1.05 -10.98 7.77
N ALA A 194 2.05 -11.56 7.10
CA ALA A 194 3.08 -12.30 7.80
C ALA A 194 4.42 -12.29 7.05
N LYS A 195 5.51 -12.45 7.81
CA LYS A 195 6.89 -12.53 7.29
C LYS A 195 7.27 -14.03 7.12
N GLU A 196 6.66 -14.69 6.14
CA GLU A 196 6.91 -16.10 5.79
C GLU A 196 6.71 -17.07 6.97
N VAL A 197 5.58 -16.97 7.67
CA VAL A 197 5.22 -17.92 8.75
C VAL A 197 4.75 -19.26 8.20
N THR A 198 5.00 -20.34 8.92
CA THR A 198 4.57 -21.67 8.53
C THR A 198 3.05 -21.84 8.67
N ASN A 199 2.49 -22.90 8.05
CA ASN A 199 1.08 -23.26 8.22
C ASN A 199 0.73 -23.53 9.70
N ASP A 200 1.64 -24.18 10.44
CA ASP A 200 1.44 -24.50 11.86
C ASP A 200 1.44 -23.23 12.72
N GLU A 201 2.44 -22.34 12.54
CA GLU A 201 2.48 -21.05 13.24
C GLU A 201 1.21 -20.21 12.97
N MET A 202 0.74 -20.19 11.74
CA MET A 202 -0.48 -19.46 11.38
C MET A 202 -1.72 -20.08 12.00
N PHE A 203 -1.86 -21.40 11.91
CA PHE A 203 -3.00 -22.13 12.49
C PHE A 203 -3.05 -21.94 14.02
N ASP A 204 -1.94 -22.11 14.71
CA ASP A 204 -1.86 -21.97 16.15
C ASP A 204 -2.18 -20.54 16.60
N GLY A 205 -1.72 -19.53 15.83
CA GLY A 205 -2.08 -18.12 16.04
C GLY A 205 -3.59 -17.87 15.88
N ILE A 206 -4.23 -18.47 14.86
CA ILE A 206 -5.68 -18.38 14.66
C ILE A 206 -6.43 -19.04 15.82
N MET A 207 -6.00 -20.21 16.29
CA MET A 207 -6.63 -20.90 17.41
C MET A 207 -6.41 -20.16 18.74
N PHE A 208 -5.26 -19.53 18.92
CA PHE A 208 -4.97 -18.69 20.08
C PHE A 208 -5.93 -17.47 20.13
N ALA A 209 -6.14 -16.80 18.99
CA ALA A 209 -7.13 -15.73 18.85
C ALA A 209 -8.57 -16.24 19.13
N HIS A 210 -8.94 -17.38 18.54
CA HIS A 210 -10.27 -17.95 18.70
C HIS A 210 -10.63 -18.19 20.17
N LYS A 211 -9.69 -18.71 20.97
CA LYS A 211 -9.88 -18.93 22.40
C LYS A 211 -10.15 -17.62 23.16
N GLU A 212 -9.44 -16.54 22.85
CA GLU A 212 -9.70 -15.24 23.47
C GLU A 212 -11.02 -14.64 23.01
N ASN A 213 -11.34 -14.78 21.72
CA ASN A 213 -12.62 -14.36 21.16
C ASN A 213 -13.81 -15.02 21.86
N GLN A 214 -13.74 -16.31 22.19
CA GLN A 214 -14.79 -17.03 22.93
C GLN A 214 -15.06 -16.35 24.28
N ARG A 215 -14.00 -15.95 25.00
CA ARG A 215 -14.14 -15.24 26.28
C ARG A 215 -14.84 -13.90 26.15
N ILE A 216 -14.47 -13.14 25.09
CA ILE A 216 -15.07 -11.82 24.83
C ILE A 216 -16.52 -11.96 24.36
N VAL A 217 -16.84 -12.97 23.54
CA VAL A 217 -18.23 -13.29 23.14
C VAL A 217 -19.13 -13.50 24.35
N GLU A 218 -18.67 -14.23 25.37
CA GLU A 218 -19.46 -14.42 26.58
C GLU A 218 -19.67 -13.10 27.36
N PHE A 219 -18.68 -12.21 27.39
CA PHE A 219 -18.86 -10.86 27.93
C PHE A 219 -19.94 -10.08 27.18
N ILE A 220 -19.93 -10.11 25.81
CA ILE A 220 -20.93 -9.43 24.99
C ILE A 220 -22.32 -10.01 25.18
N LYS A 221 -22.44 -11.34 25.31
CA LYS A 221 -23.71 -11.99 25.64
C LYS A 221 -24.28 -11.52 27.02
N GLY A 222 -23.40 -11.28 27.99
CA GLY A 222 -23.78 -10.68 29.26
C GLY A 222 -24.39 -9.29 29.10
N ILE A 223 -23.78 -8.43 28.26
CA ILE A 223 -24.33 -7.10 27.94
C ILE A 223 -25.69 -7.24 27.23
N GLN A 224 -25.76 -8.11 26.22
CA GLN A 224 -27.00 -8.38 25.49
C GLN A 224 -28.15 -8.85 26.42
N ALA A 225 -27.87 -9.72 27.36
CA ALA A 225 -28.86 -10.21 28.30
C ALA A 225 -29.43 -9.11 29.25
N GLU A 226 -28.59 -8.07 29.54
CA GLU A 226 -28.98 -7.01 30.47
C GLU A 226 -29.68 -5.83 29.79
N VAL A 227 -29.23 -5.45 28.59
CA VAL A 227 -29.68 -4.22 27.87
C VAL A 227 -30.18 -4.47 26.45
N GLY A 228 -30.18 -5.72 25.99
CA GLY A 228 -30.60 -6.08 24.64
C GLY A 228 -32.08 -5.89 24.42
N LYS A 229 -32.45 -5.37 23.24
CA LYS A 229 -33.83 -5.27 22.78
C LYS A 229 -34.28 -6.58 22.14
N LYS A 230 -35.60 -6.83 22.17
CA LYS A 230 -36.19 -7.93 21.41
C LYS A 230 -35.98 -7.70 19.91
N LYS A 231 -35.51 -8.72 19.21
CA LYS A 231 -35.35 -8.67 17.75
C LYS A 231 -36.74 -8.57 17.08
N ILE A 232 -36.87 -7.71 16.09
CA ILE A 232 -38.13 -7.52 15.36
C ILE A 232 -38.30 -8.55 14.25
N ASP A 233 -39.52 -8.84 13.91
CA ASP A 233 -39.85 -9.62 12.74
C ASP A 233 -39.72 -8.76 11.47
N PHE A 234 -39.28 -9.33 10.36
CA PHE A 234 -39.13 -8.68 9.06
C PHE A 234 -39.84 -9.46 7.95
N PRO A 235 -40.26 -8.80 6.85
CA PRO A 235 -40.86 -9.51 5.72
C PRO A 235 -39.79 -10.33 5.00
N SER A 236 -39.98 -11.66 4.93
CA SER A 236 -39.12 -12.55 4.15
C SER A 236 -39.32 -12.32 2.66
N ASN A 237 -38.20 -12.21 1.92
CA ASN A 237 -38.23 -12.13 0.44
C ASN A 237 -38.04 -13.49 -0.24
N ASP A 238 -37.93 -14.58 0.53
CA ASP A 238 -37.76 -15.90 -0.06
C ASP A 238 -39.03 -16.33 -0.83
N PRO A 239 -38.90 -16.99 -2.00
CA PRO A 239 -40.01 -17.58 -2.70
C PRO A 239 -40.70 -18.64 -1.85
N ALA A 240 -42.00 -18.77 -2.01
CA ALA A 240 -42.75 -19.83 -1.33
C ALA A 240 -42.19 -21.23 -1.66
N PRO A 241 -42.12 -22.14 -0.68
CA PRO A 241 -41.57 -23.48 -0.91
C PRO A 241 -42.19 -24.23 -2.07
N GLU A 242 -43.51 -24.10 -2.26
CA GLU A 242 -44.24 -24.74 -3.32
C GLU A 242 -43.86 -24.18 -4.71
N MET A 243 -43.63 -22.87 -4.80
CA MET A 243 -43.15 -22.20 -6.01
C MET A 243 -41.73 -22.69 -6.38
N TYR A 244 -40.85 -22.72 -5.40
CA TYR A 244 -39.48 -23.18 -5.62
C TYR A 244 -39.43 -24.64 -6.10
N GLU A 245 -40.15 -25.55 -5.43
CA GLU A 245 -40.16 -26.96 -5.82
C GLU A 245 -40.77 -27.15 -7.23
N ALA A 246 -41.85 -26.44 -7.58
CA ALA A 246 -42.49 -26.53 -8.90
C ALA A 246 -41.52 -26.05 -10.03
N ILE A 247 -40.81 -24.96 -9.82
CA ILE A 247 -39.86 -24.42 -10.79
C ILE A 247 -38.62 -25.30 -10.87
N LYS A 248 -38.10 -25.78 -9.73
CA LYS A 248 -36.96 -26.70 -9.66
C LYS A 248 -37.27 -27.99 -10.42
N ASP A 249 -38.36 -28.64 -10.15
CA ASP A 249 -38.76 -29.89 -10.83
C ASP A 249 -38.91 -29.73 -12.34
N PHE A 250 -39.36 -28.54 -12.78
CA PHE A 250 -39.52 -28.24 -14.19
C PHE A 250 -38.19 -27.98 -14.91
N ALA A 251 -37.19 -27.34 -14.26
CA ALA A 251 -36.00 -26.81 -14.91
C ALA A 251 -34.72 -27.56 -14.57
N ILE A 252 -34.66 -28.41 -13.53
CA ILE A 252 -33.41 -28.95 -12.98
C ILE A 252 -32.60 -29.75 -13.99
N ASP A 253 -33.23 -30.54 -14.87
CA ASP A 253 -32.52 -31.38 -15.85
C ASP A 253 -31.90 -30.51 -16.96
N ASP A 254 -32.65 -29.50 -17.45
CA ASP A 254 -32.15 -28.54 -18.43
C ASP A 254 -30.99 -27.71 -17.85
N ILE A 255 -31.11 -27.27 -16.58
CA ILE A 255 -30.07 -26.54 -15.86
C ILE A 255 -28.81 -27.39 -15.68
N ARG A 256 -28.94 -28.69 -15.34
CA ARG A 256 -27.78 -29.60 -15.25
C ARG A 256 -26.97 -29.65 -16.55
N ILE A 257 -27.68 -29.76 -17.69
CA ILE A 257 -27.03 -29.78 -19.00
C ILE A 257 -26.39 -28.44 -19.34
N ALA A 258 -27.03 -27.34 -19.00
CA ALA A 258 -26.53 -25.99 -19.27
C ALA A 258 -25.27 -25.65 -18.46
N LEU A 259 -25.21 -26.07 -17.20
CA LEU A 259 -24.10 -25.80 -16.29
C LEU A 259 -22.84 -26.68 -16.55
N ASP A 260 -22.99 -27.79 -17.28
CA ASP A 260 -21.88 -28.72 -17.55
C ASP A 260 -20.98 -28.19 -18.69
N THR A 261 -20.17 -27.18 -18.37
CA THR A 261 -19.19 -26.56 -19.28
C THR A 261 -18.17 -25.73 -18.50
N ASP A 262 -16.93 -25.67 -18.99
CA ASP A 262 -15.84 -24.83 -18.49
C ASP A 262 -15.90 -23.37 -19.00
N ASP A 263 -16.67 -23.11 -20.08
CA ASP A 263 -16.79 -21.78 -20.69
C ASP A 263 -18.01 -21.02 -20.13
N LYS A 264 -17.75 -19.88 -19.46
CA LYS A 264 -18.78 -19.02 -18.90
C LYS A 264 -19.78 -18.53 -19.96
N ARG A 265 -19.29 -18.16 -21.16
CA ARG A 265 -20.14 -17.63 -22.23
C ARG A 265 -21.11 -18.70 -22.75
N ILE A 266 -20.60 -19.92 -23.00
CA ILE A 266 -21.39 -21.06 -23.45
C ILE A 266 -22.49 -21.37 -22.41
N ARG A 267 -22.12 -21.36 -21.13
CA ARG A 267 -23.07 -21.57 -20.05
C ARG A 267 -24.19 -20.52 -20.06
N ASP A 268 -23.83 -19.24 -20.12
CA ASP A 268 -24.79 -18.14 -20.08
C ASP A 268 -25.72 -18.18 -21.32
N GLU A 269 -25.19 -18.56 -22.50
CA GLU A 269 -25.97 -18.79 -23.71
C GLU A 269 -26.96 -19.99 -23.58
N ARG A 270 -26.58 -21.06 -22.89
CA ARG A 270 -27.45 -22.24 -22.64
C ARG A 270 -28.53 -21.97 -21.58
N LEU A 271 -28.21 -21.15 -20.57
CA LEU A 271 -29.18 -20.81 -19.52
C LEU A 271 -30.30 -19.90 -20.04
N LYS A 272 -30.00 -18.98 -20.96
CA LYS A 272 -30.97 -18.00 -21.45
C LYS A 272 -32.30 -18.62 -21.94
N PRO A 273 -32.33 -19.62 -22.85
CA PRO A 273 -33.61 -20.22 -23.29
C PRO A 273 -34.31 -20.98 -22.16
N ILE A 274 -33.61 -21.45 -21.13
CA ILE A 274 -34.24 -22.10 -19.97
C ILE A 274 -34.99 -21.06 -19.14
N TYR A 275 -34.41 -19.88 -18.91
CA TYR A 275 -35.10 -18.77 -18.26
C TYR A 275 -36.36 -18.36 -19.02
N GLU A 276 -36.24 -18.15 -20.33
CA GLU A 276 -37.38 -17.79 -21.19
C GLU A 276 -38.52 -18.85 -21.08
N LYS A 277 -38.20 -20.15 -21.15
CA LYS A 277 -39.16 -21.26 -21.04
C LYS A 277 -39.84 -21.33 -19.68
N VAL A 278 -39.10 -21.01 -18.59
CA VAL A 278 -39.66 -20.99 -17.23
C VAL A 278 -40.59 -19.79 -17.06
N HIS A 279 -40.19 -18.62 -17.53
CA HIS A 279 -41.05 -17.43 -17.50
C HIS A 279 -42.35 -17.61 -18.33
N GLU A 280 -42.27 -18.15 -19.56
CA GLU A 280 -43.44 -18.47 -20.35
C GLU A 280 -44.50 -19.33 -19.61
N LYS A 281 -44.03 -20.22 -18.73
CA LYS A 281 -44.92 -21.11 -17.99
C LYS A 281 -45.39 -20.55 -16.67
N PHE A 282 -44.52 -19.89 -15.92
CA PHE A 282 -44.75 -19.55 -14.51
C PHE A 282 -45.17 -18.10 -14.26
N ASP A 283 -44.96 -17.16 -15.21
CA ASP A 283 -45.41 -15.76 -15.05
C ASP A 283 -46.94 -15.65 -14.91
N GLU A 284 -47.70 -16.49 -15.65
CA GLU A 284 -49.14 -16.54 -15.53
C GLU A 284 -49.62 -17.22 -14.22
N ILE A 285 -48.81 -18.12 -13.65
CA ILE A 285 -49.13 -18.86 -12.42
C ILE A 285 -48.84 -17.99 -11.19
N TYR A 286 -47.75 -17.19 -11.23
CA TYR A 286 -47.30 -16.33 -10.13
C TYR A 286 -47.16 -14.86 -10.55
N PRO A 287 -48.25 -14.20 -11.01
CA PRO A 287 -48.16 -12.85 -11.59
C PRO A 287 -47.70 -11.77 -10.63
N ASP A 288 -47.95 -11.95 -9.33
CA ASP A 288 -47.53 -10.99 -8.26
C ASP A 288 -46.09 -11.24 -7.74
N GLU A 289 -45.43 -12.31 -8.19
CA GLU A 289 -44.14 -12.76 -7.70
C GLU A 289 -43.12 -13.10 -8.84
N ILE A 290 -43.28 -12.46 -10.01
CA ILE A 290 -42.45 -12.74 -11.21
C ILE A 290 -40.96 -12.62 -10.90
N GLU A 291 -40.55 -11.60 -10.11
CA GLU A 291 -39.14 -11.40 -9.70
C GLU A 291 -38.59 -12.59 -8.89
N LYS A 292 -39.43 -13.32 -8.17
CA LYS A 292 -39.03 -14.51 -7.40
C LYS A 292 -38.77 -15.75 -8.26
N ILE A 293 -39.23 -15.76 -9.53
CA ILE A 293 -38.93 -16.84 -10.49
C ILE A 293 -37.44 -16.94 -10.75
N ASP A 294 -36.78 -15.79 -10.95
CA ASP A 294 -35.32 -15.72 -11.11
C ASP A 294 -34.57 -16.20 -9.87
N ASP A 295 -35.05 -15.87 -8.68
CA ASP A 295 -34.52 -16.38 -7.42
C ASP A 295 -34.65 -17.90 -7.32
N CYS A 296 -35.75 -18.49 -7.75
CA CYS A 296 -35.92 -19.94 -7.81
C CYS A 296 -34.95 -20.61 -8.79
N LEU A 297 -34.73 -20.01 -9.96
CA LEU A 297 -33.77 -20.49 -10.95
C LEU A 297 -32.33 -20.41 -10.41
N TYR A 298 -31.98 -19.30 -9.76
CA TYR A 298 -30.67 -19.13 -9.09
C TYR A 298 -30.47 -20.18 -7.99
N LYS A 299 -31.47 -20.41 -7.13
CA LYS A 299 -31.44 -21.43 -6.08
C LYS A 299 -31.30 -22.84 -6.66
N THR A 300 -31.94 -23.11 -7.81
CA THR A 300 -31.84 -24.40 -8.52
C THR A 300 -30.46 -24.61 -9.09
N GLN A 301 -29.86 -23.61 -9.71
CA GLN A 301 -28.45 -23.69 -10.16
C GLN A 301 -27.50 -23.95 -8.98
N LYS A 302 -27.67 -23.21 -7.88
CA LYS A 302 -26.90 -23.40 -6.65
C LYS A 302 -27.06 -24.83 -6.11
N PHE A 303 -28.27 -25.37 -6.09
CA PHE A 303 -28.54 -26.74 -5.67
C PHE A 303 -27.78 -27.75 -6.54
N VAL A 304 -27.85 -27.63 -7.86
CA VAL A 304 -27.17 -28.54 -8.80
C VAL A 304 -25.65 -28.54 -8.57
N VAL A 305 -25.02 -27.36 -8.52
CA VAL A 305 -23.56 -27.26 -8.34
C VAL A 305 -23.13 -27.83 -6.99
N ARG A 306 -23.87 -27.56 -5.92
CA ARG A 306 -23.55 -28.06 -4.58
C ARG A 306 -23.70 -29.58 -4.49
N ARG A 307 -24.72 -30.17 -5.17
CA ARG A 307 -24.86 -31.63 -5.25
C ARG A 307 -23.71 -32.28 -6.01
N TRP A 308 -23.31 -31.72 -7.17
CA TRP A 308 -22.13 -32.22 -7.90
C TRP A 308 -20.88 -32.24 -7.03
N LEU A 309 -20.66 -31.18 -6.27
CA LEU A 309 -19.49 -31.09 -5.38
C LEU A 309 -19.55 -32.09 -4.23
N LEU A 310 -20.66 -32.13 -3.49
CA LEU A 310 -20.78 -32.91 -2.24
C LEU A 310 -21.03 -34.40 -2.48
N ASP A 311 -21.78 -34.76 -3.52
CA ASP A 311 -22.21 -36.14 -3.76
C ASP A 311 -21.33 -36.84 -4.80
N ASP A 312 -20.99 -36.14 -5.88
CA ASP A 312 -20.29 -36.72 -7.03
C ASP A 312 -18.77 -36.38 -7.03
N GLY A 313 -18.31 -35.44 -6.22
CA GLY A 313 -16.95 -34.93 -6.26
C GLY A 313 -16.61 -34.26 -7.60
N LYS A 314 -17.64 -33.83 -8.37
CA LYS A 314 -17.52 -33.26 -9.69
C LYS A 314 -17.53 -31.73 -9.61
N ARG A 315 -16.53 -31.08 -10.22
CA ARG A 315 -16.51 -29.63 -10.42
C ARG A 315 -17.22 -29.22 -11.71
N VAL A 316 -17.64 -27.97 -11.79
CA VAL A 316 -18.42 -27.45 -12.92
C VAL A 316 -17.67 -27.55 -14.24
N ASP A 317 -16.35 -27.39 -14.21
CA ASP A 317 -15.45 -27.45 -15.36
C ASP A 317 -14.80 -28.84 -15.55
N GLY A 318 -15.26 -29.86 -14.82
CA GLY A 318 -14.78 -31.24 -14.93
C GLY A 318 -13.46 -31.54 -14.22
N ARG A 319 -12.81 -30.57 -13.58
CA ARG A 319 -11.61 -30.78 -12.79
C ARG A 319 -11.84 -31.65 -11.56
N GLY A 320 -10.78 -32.29 -11.09
CA GLY A 320 -10.72 -32.88 -9.75
C GLY A 320 -10.70 -31.80 -8.65
N ILE A 321 -11.01 -32.19 -7.41
CA ILE A 321 -11.16 -31.25 -6.26
C ILE A 321 -9.88 -30.45 -5.98
N ASP A 322 -8.71 -31.06 -6.12
CA ASP A 322 -7.41 -30.44 -5.88
C ASP A 322 -6.70 -30.02 -7.18
N GLU A 323 -7.38 -30.11 -8.30
CA GLU A 323 -6.83 -29.76 -9.61
C GLU A 323 -6.94 -28.25 -9.86
N ILE A 324 -5.82 -27.67 -10.32
CA ILE A 324 -5.71 -26.25 -10.67
C ILE A 324 -6.03 -26.08 -12.15
N ARG A 325 -6.70 -24.97 -12.53
CA ARG A 325 -6.95 -24.62 -13.93
C ARG A 325 -5.64 -24.53 -14.73
N PRO A 326 -5.66 -24.66 -16.07
CA PRO A 326 -4.49 -24.37 -16.89
C PRO A 326 -3.92 -23.00 -16.57
N LEU A 327 -2.61 -22.92 -16.30
CA LEU A 327 -1.91 -21.72 -15.91
C LEU A 327 -0.90 -21.30 -16.98
N ALA A 328 -0.73 -20.00 -17.17
CA ALA A 328 0.34 -19.42 -17.97
C ALA A 328 0.88 -18.16 -17.30
N ALA A 329 2.18 -17.95 -17.41
CA ALA A 329 2.89 -16.77 -16.95
C ALA A 329 3.69 -16.17 -18.09
N GLU A 330 3.67 -14.85 -18.23
CA GLU A 330 4.37 -14.12 -19.28
C GLU A 330 4.97 -12.84 -18.69
N ILE A 331 6.10 -12.41 -19.24
CA ILE A 331 6.76 -11.14 -18.87
C ILE A 331 7.05 -10.33 -20.13
N ASP A 332 7.37 -9.02 -19.97
CA ASP A 332 7.79 -8.13 -21.07
C ASP A 332 6.73 -7.88 -22.15
N LEU A 333 5.47 -7.86 -21.78
CA LEU A 333 4.38 -7.63 -22.73
C LEU A 333 4.31 -6.18 -23.23
N LEU A 334 4.91 -5.23 -22.52
CA LEU A 334 4.83 -3.79 -22.80
C LEU A 334 6.24 -3.20 -22.90
N ASP A 335 6.58 -2.61 -24.05
CA ASP A 335 7.95 -2.17 -24.39
C ASP A 335 8.49 -1.01 -23.55
N ARG A 336 7.64 -0.09 -23.12
CA ARG A 336 8.07 1.19 -22.49
C ARG A 336 7.90 1.24 -20.98
N VAL A 337 7.40 0.20 -20.36
CA VAL A 337 7.24 0.12 -18.90
C VAL A 337 8.54 -0.34 -18.24
N HIS A 338 8.61 -0.22 -16.92
CA HIS A 338 9.81 -0.63 -16.19
C HIS A 338 9.85 -2.14 -15.95
N GLY A 339 8.68 -2.78 -15.83
CA GLY A 339 8.49 -4.23 -15.80
C GLY A 339 7.02 -4.57 -15.99
N SER A 340 6.73 -5.70 -16.61
CA SER A 340 5.36 -6.22 -16.74
C SER A 340 5.33 -7.73 -16.57
N GLY A 341 4.26 -8.22 -15.94
CA GLY A 341 3.99 -9.63 -15.76
C GLY A 341 2.51 -9.92 -15.94
N MET A 342 2.18 -10.89 -16.77
CA MET A 342 0.81 -11.36 -16.94
C MET A 342 0.69 -12.76 -16.37
N PHE A 343 -0.38 -12.99 -15.62
CA PHE A 343 -0.72 -14.31 -15.12
C PHE A 343 -2.12 -14.69 -15.58
N THR A 344 -2.21 -15.83 -16.25
CA THR A 344 -3.45 -16.41 -16.78
C THR A 344 -3.79 -17.66 -16.00
N ARG A 345 -5.07 -17.80 -15.61
CA ARG A 345 -5.64 -18.90 -14.85
C ARG A 345 -6.99 -19.29 -15.48
N GLY A 346 -7.00 -20.26 -16.39
CA GLY A 346 -8.14 -20.55 -17.24
C GLY A 346 -8.63 -19.26 -17.95
N GLN A 347 -9.88 -18.87 -17.74
CA GLN A 347 -10.45 -17.63 -18.31
C GLN A 347 -10.13 -16.35 -17.48
N THR A 348 -9.38 -16.47 -16.38
CA THR A 348 -8.95 -15.29 -15.61
C THR A 348 -7.57 -14.83 -16.05
N GLN A 349 -7.43 -13.54 -16.36
CA GLN A 349 -6.18 -12.94 -16.84
C GLN A 349 -5.94 -11.59 -16.19
N VAL A 350 -4.74 -11.42 -15.61
CA VAL A 350 -4.31 -10.18 -14.95
C VAL A 350 -2.93 -9.76 -15.45
N LEU A 351 -2.83 -8.54 -15.94
CA LEU A 351 -1.59 -7.89 -16.31
C LEU A 351 -1.16 -6.93 -15.20
N THR A 352 0.01 -7.13 -14.62
CA THR A 352 0.59 -6.20 -13.65
C THR A 352 1.78 -5.46 -14.25
N VAL A 353 1.81 -4.16 -14.00
CA VAL A 353 2.89 -3.25 -14.46
C VAL A 353 3.56 -2.63 -13.25
N THR A 354 4.88 -2.74 -13.20
CA THR A 354 5.74 -2.10 -12.19
C THR A 354 6.30 -0.79 -12.72
N THR A 355 6.19 0.27 -11.92
CA THR A 355 6.85 1.56 -12.14
C THR A 355 7.80 1.85 -10.99
N LEU A 356 9.04 2.21 -11.31
CA LEU A 356 10.07 2.63 -10.37
C LEU A 356 10.16 4.14 -10.40
N GLY A 357 10.20 4.78 -9.25
CA GLY A 357 10.38 6.22 -9.09
C GLY A 357 11.39 6.54 -7.98
N PRO A 358 11.82 7.80 -7.84
CA PRO A 358 12.60 8.23 -6.68
C PRO A 358 11.78 8.09 -5.39
N VAL A 359 12.48 8.01 -4.24
CA VAL A 359 11.85 7.86 -2.92
C VAL A 359 10.86 8.99 -2.62
N SER A 360 11.14 10.20 -3.10
CA SER A 360 10.24 11.37 -2.99
C SER A 360 8.87 11.22 -3.67
N ASP A 361 8.70 10.22 -4.54
CA ASP A 361 7.40 9.89 -5.13
C ASP A 361 6.54 8.98 -4.23
N SER A 362 6.99 8.69 -2.98
CA SER A 362 6.24 7.91 -2.00
C SER A 362 4.89 8.57 -1.68
N GLN A 363 3.88 7.74 -1.45
CA GLN A 363 2.54 8.23 -1.07
C GLN A 363 2.59 8.83 0.33
N ILE A 364 2.10 10.04 0.48
CA ILE A 364 1.92 10.68 1.79
C ILE A 364 0.64 10.11 2.43
N LEU A 365 0.75 9.65 3.67
CA LEU A 365 -0.37 9.15 4.47
C LEU A 365 -0.80 10.25 5.46
N ASP A 366 -2.02 10.75 5.29
CA ASP A 366 -2.64 11.75 6.18
C ASP A 366 -3.79 11.07 6.94
N GLY A 367 -3.46 10.17 7.85
CA GLY A 367 -4.38 9.35 8.63
C GLY A 367 -4.22 9.51 10.14
N ILE A 368 -4.91 8.63 10.87
CA ILE A 368 -4.85 8.52 12.33
C ILE A 368 -3.66 7.68 12.83
N ASP A 369 -2.86 7.14 11.93
CA ASP A 369 -1.66 6.37 12.24
C ASP A 369 -0.41 7.22 12.34
N GLY A 370 0.68 6.62 12.84
CA GLY A 370 1.99 7.23 12.89
C GLY A 370 2.76 7.23 11.55
N GLU A 371 2.34 6.43 10.56
CA GLU A 371 3.01 6.38 9.26
C GLU A 371 2.74 7.65 8.45
N ASP A 372 3.80 8.32 8.03
CA ASP A 372 3.71 9.53 7.22
C ASP A 372 3.86 9.26 5.71
N THR A 373 4.52 8.16 5.31
CA THR A 373 4.76 7.82 3.90
C THR A 373 4.69 6.31 3.61
N LYS A 374 4.31 5.96 2.38
CA LYS A 374 4.25 4.59 1.88
C LYS A 374 5.03 4.49 0.57
N ARG A 375 6.17 3.80 0.59
CA ARG A 375 7.09 3.64 -0.54
C ARG A 375 6.65 2.56 -1.54
N TYR A 376 5.98 1.51 -1.08
CA TYR A 376 5.47 0.43 -1.91
C TYR A 376 3.95 0.50 -1.99
N MET A 377 3.42 0.61 -3.21
CA MET A 377 1.99 0.76 -3.49
C MET A 377 1.54 -0.30 -4.51
N HIS A 378 0.38 -0.90 -4.27
CA HIS A 378 -0.24 -1.81 -5.21
C HIS A 378 -1.70 -1.39 -5.50
N HIS A 379 -1.98 -1.04 -6.73
CA HIS A 379 -3.32 -0.68 -7.21
C HIS A 379 -3.90 -1.81 -8.06
N TYR A 380 -5.22 -2.01 -7.95
CA TYR A 380 -5.95 -3.07 -8.64
C TYR A 380 -7.17 -2.48 -9.33
N ASN A 381 -7.29 -2.70 -10.63
CA ASN A 381 -8.37 -2.22 -11.46
C ASN A 381 -9.18 -3.39 -12.00
N PHE A 382 -10.52 -3.31 -11.84
CA PHE A 382 -11.47 -4.34 -12.29
C PHE A 382 -12.53 -3.70 -13.23
N PRO A 383 -12.17 -3.46 -14.50
CA PRO A 383 -13.09 -2.86 -15.45
C PRO A 383 -14.23 -3.81 -15.83
N SER A 384 -15.38 -3.25 -16.18
CA SER A 384 -16.60 -4.02 -16.47
C SER A 384 -16.45 -5.01 -17.63
N TYR A 385 -15.61 -4.68 -18.63
CA TYR A 385 -15.34 -5.58 -19.75
C TYR A 385 -14.68 -6.90 -19.32
N SER A 386 -14.00 -6.92 -18.16
CA SER A 386 -13.34 -8.15 -17.66
C SER A 386 -14.33 -9.28 -17.34
N VAL A 387 -15.57 -8.96 -17.10
CA VAL A 387 -16.68 -9.91 -16.87
C VAL A 387 -17.72 -9.89 -17.99
N GLY A 388 -17.49 -9.12 -19.08
CA GLY A 388 -18.41 -8.99 -20.22
C GLY A 388 -19.60 -8.03 -19.96
N GLU A 389 -19.52 -7.18 -18.95
CA GLU A 389 -20.57 -6.22 -18.60
C GLU A 389 -20.30 -4.82 -19.19
N THR A 390 -21.37 -4.05 -19.36
CA THR A 390 -21.31 -2.66 -19.80
C THR A 390 -21.66 -1.74 -18.63
N LYS A 391 -20.64 -1.12 -18.02
CA LYS A 391 -20.85 -0.13 -16.94
C LYS A 391 -19.95 1.08 -17.19
N PRO A 392 -20.34 2.30 -16.77
CA PRO A 392 -19.48 3.47 -16.83
C PRO A 392 -18.20 3.23 -16.01
N SER A 393 -17.06 3.65 -16.55
CA SER A 393 -15.79 3.63 -15.80
C SER A 393 -15.86 4.64 -14.65
N ARG A 394 -15.71 4.15 -13.44
CA ARG A 394 -15.65 4.93 -12.18
C ARG A 394 -14.34 4.62 -11.47
N GLY A 395 -13.99 5.42 -10.48
CA GLY A 395 -12.86 5.12 -9.61
C GLY A 395 -13.03 3.77 -8.88
N PRO A 396 -11.97 3.24 -8.26
CA PRO A 396 -12.00 1.95 -7.60
C PRO A 396 -13.03 1.92 -6.46
N GLY A 397 -13.81 0.85 -6.40
CA GLY A 397 -14.73 0.58 -5.30
C GLY A 397 -14.03 -0.10 -4.12
N ARG A 398 -14.78 -0.34 -3.04
CA ARG A 398 -14.26 -1.00 -1.82
C ARG A 398 -13.66 -2.39 -2.10
N ARG A 399 -14.18 -3.12 -3.11
CA ARG A 399 -13.68 -4.45 -3.48
C ARG A 399 -12.32 -4.37 -4.15
N GLU A 400 -12.15 -3.45 -5.08
CA GLU A 400 -10.86 -3.22 -5.77
C GLU A 400 -9.78 -2.77 -4.79
N ILE A 401 -10.09 -1.85 -3.86
CA ILE A 401 -9.19 -1.44 -2.79
C ILE A 401 -8.76 -2.65 -1.95
N GLY A 402 -9.71 -3.51 -1.55
CA GLY A 402 -9.42 -4.71 -0.76
C GLY A 402 -8.55 -5.75 -1.49
N HIS A 403 -8.75 -5.93 -2.80
CA HIS A 403 -7.94 -6.84 -3.62
C HIS A 403 -6.53 -6.29 -3.84
N GLY A 404 -6.39 -4.97 -4.07
CA GLY A 404 -5.09 -4.30 -4.14
C GLY A 404 -4.30 -4.46 -2.85
N ALA A 405 -4.91 -4.18 -1.72
CA ALA A 405 -4.29 -4.30 -0.39
C ALA A 405 -3.88 -5.75 -0.05
N LEU A 406 -4.64 -6.77 -0.50
CA LEU A 406 -4.24 -8.16 -0.33
C LEU A 406 -2.95 -8.48 -1.10
N ALA A 407 -2.85 -8.06 -2.36
CA ALA A 407 -1.65 -8.28 -3.17
C ALA A 407 -0.45 -7.47 -2.64
N GLU A 408 -0.68 -6.22 -2.18
CA GLU A 408 0.35 -5.41 -1.52
C GLU A 408 0.89 -6.11 -0.29
N ARG A 409 0.01 -6.54 0.61
CA ARG A 409 0.38 -7.26 1.85
C ARG A 409 1.11 -8.57 1.57
N ALA A 410 0.71 -9.30 0.52
CA ALA A 410 1.33 -10.56 0.15
C ALA A 410 2.79 -10.39 -0.29
N LEU A 411 3.13 -9.28 -0.94
CA LEU A 411 4.46 -9.02 -1.49
C LEU A 411 5.35 -8.20 -0.54
N LEU A 412 4.76 -7.40 0.36
CA LEU A 412 5.51 -6.51 1.26
C LEU A 412 6.69 -7.18 1.99
N PRO A 413 6.57 -8.43 2.51
CA PRO A 413 7.67 -9.09 3.23
C PRO A 413 8.87 -9.46 2.35
N VAL A 414 8.70 -9.47 1.02
CA VAL A 414 9.78 -9.79 0.08
C VAL A 414 10.33 -8.57 -0.66
N ILE A 415 9.73 -7.40 -0.47
CA ILE A 415 10.24 -6.14 -1.03
C ILE A 415 11.56 -5.78 -0.31
N PRO A 416 12.62 -5.40 -1.06
CA PRO A 416 13.89 -4.97 -0.47
C PRO A 416 13.74 -3.67 0.32
N SER A 417 14.63 -3.45 1.29
CA SER A 417 14.68 -2.20 2.07
C SER A 417 15.06 -1.00 1.17
N VAL A 418 14.93 0.22 1.69
CA VAL A 418 15.32 1.43 0.93
C VAL A 418 16.83 1.50 0.74
N GLU A 419 17.60 0.98 1.68
CA GLU A 419 19.06 0.90 1.61
C GLU A 419 19.53 -0.08 0.53
N GLU A 420 18.81 -1.21 0.36
CA GLU A 420 19.13 -2.22 -0.65
C GLU A 420 18.66 -1.80 -2.05
N PHE A 421 17.50 -1.12 -2.13
CA PHE A 421 16.89 -0.72 -3.40
C PHE A 421 16.13 0.61 -3.23
N PRO A 422 16.80 1.77 -3.44
CA PRO A 422 16.31 3.10 -3.08
C PRO A 422 15.28 3.65 -4.09
N TYR A 423 14.21 2.90 -4.33
CA TYR A 423 13.12 3.28 -5.25
C TYR A 423 11.78 3.27 -4.55
N CYS A 424 10.92 4.22 -4.90
CA CYS A 424 9.49 4.10 -4.73
C CYS A 424 8.95 3.11 -5.77
N LEU A 425 8.10 2.18 -5.32
CA LEU A 425 7.55 1.10 -6.13
C LEU A 425 6.04 1.27 -6.28
N ARG A 426 5.56 1.43 -7.51
CA ARG A 426 4.13 1.43 -7.80
C ARG A 426 3.78 0.30 -8.76
N LEU A 427 2.95 -0.62 -8.30
CA LEU A 427 2.39 -1.69 -9.10
C LEU A 427 0.92 -1.39 -9.44
N VAL A 428 0.53 -1.71 -10.66
CA VAL A 428 -0.87 -1.63 -11.10
C VAL A 428 -1.25 -2.93 -11.76
N SER A 429 -2.22 -3.63 -11.16
CA SER A 429 -2.81 -4.85 -11.73
C SER A 429 -4.09 -4.52 -12.48
N GLU A 430 -4.08 -4.75 -13.79
CA GLU A 430 -5.22 -4.59 -14.69
C GLU A 430 -5.87 -5.95 -14.93
N VAL A 431 -7.12 -6.10 -14.53
CA VAL A 431 -7.88 -7.32 -14.79
C VAL A 431 -8.42 -7.28 -16.22
N LEU A 432 -7.88 -8.13 -17.09
CA LEU A 432 -8.27 -8.22 -18.49
C LEU A 432 -9.47 -9.15 -18.70
N SER A 433 -9.54 -10.23 -17.92
CA SER A 433 -10.66 -11.16 -17.90
C SER A 433 -10.79 -11.82 -16.52
N SER A 434 -12.01 -12.14 -16.08
CA SER A 434 -12.26 -12.71 -14.75
C SER A 434 -13.33 -13.80 -14.76
N ASN A 435 -12.93 -14.98 -14.27
CA ASN A 435 -13.81 -16.10 -13.90
C ASN A 435 -13.36 -16.71 -12.56
N GLY A 436 -13.27 -15.87 -11.51
CA GLY A 436 -12.87 -16.26 -10.14
C GLY A 436 -11.36 -16.26 -9.89
N SER A 437 -10.97 -16.17 -8.62
CA SER A 437 -9.58 -16.15 -8.11
C SER A 437 -8.69 -15.05 -8.69
N THR A 438 -9.26 -13.91 -9.06
CA THR A 438 -8.60 -12.82 -9.80
C THR A 438 -7.53 -12.11 -8.95
N SER A 439 -7.79 -11.86 -7.66
CA SER A 439 -6.80 -11.26 -6.76
C SER A 439 -5.56 -12.16 -6.57
N GLN A 440 -5.74 -13.48 -6.68
CA GLN A 440 -4.62 -14.43 -6.61
C GLN A 440 -3.76 -14.40 -7.87
N ALA A 441 -4.38 -14.18 -9.02
CA ALA A 441 -3.64 -13.95 -10.27
C ALA A 441 -2.86 -12.63 -10.22
N SER A 442 -3.40 -11.57 -9.56
CA SER A 442 -2.68 -10.30 -9.38
C SER A 442 -1.43 -10.45 -8.50
N ILE A 443 -1.45 -11.30 -7.46
CA ILE A 443 -0.26 -11.60 -6.63
C ILE A 443 0.84 -12.22 -7.50
N CYS A 444 0.49 -13.24 -8.31
CA CYS A 444 1.44 -13.91 -9.20
C CYS A 444 1.99 -12.95 -10.26
N GLY A 445 1.11 -12.20 -10.95
CA GLY A 445 1.50 -11.19 -11.95
C GLY A 445 2.40 -10.10 -11.38
N SER A 446 2.16 -9.70 -10.13
CA SER A 446 2.96 -8.70 -9.43
C SER A 446 4.36 -9.20 -9.11
N ALA A 447 4.50 -10.44 -8.63
CA ALA A 447 5.82 -11.05 -8.40
C ALA A 447 6.62 -11.13 -9.70
N LEU A 448 6.00 -11.58 -10.80
CA LEU A 448 6.61 -11.62 -12.13
C LEU A 448 7.04 -10.23 -12.61
N SER A 449 6.17 -9.23 -12.44
CA SER A 449 6.42 -7.84 -12.85
C SER A 449 7.57 -7.19 -12.08
N LEU A 450 7.67 -7.44 -10.76
CA LEU A 450 8.79 -6.99 -9.92
C LEU A 450 10.11 -7.60 -10.36
N MET A 451 10.14 -8.92 -10.58
CA MET A 451 11.34 -9.63 -11.03
C MET A 451 11.77 -9.15 -12.43
N ALA A 452 10.81 -8.94 -13.34
CA ALA A 452 11.07 -8.40 -14.68
C ALA A 452 11.57 -6.96 -14.65
N ALA A 453 11.14 -6.16 -13.67
CA ALA A 453 11.63 -4.80 -13.45
C ALA A 453 13.04 -4.72 -12.84
N GLY A 454 13.60 -5.85 -12.40
CA GLY A 454 14.91 -5.90 -11.74
C GLY A 454 14.86 -5.54 -10.25
N VAL A 455 13.67 -5.59 -9.62
CA VAL A 455 13.55 -5.41 -8.17
C VAL A 455 14.06 -6.65 -7.46
N PRO A 456 15.09 -6.58 -6.60
CA PRO A 456 15.69 -7.75 -5.96
C PRO A 456 14.83 -8.26 -4.79
N ILE A 457 13.62 -8.75 -5.11
CA ILE A 457 12.75 -9.35 -4.10
C ILE A 457 13.41 -10.60 -3.49
N LYS A 458 13.19 -10.81 -2.18
CA LYS A 458 13.79 -11.93 -1.43
C LYS A 458 13.41 -13.30 -1.95
N ALA A 459 12.18 -13.44 -2.42
CA ALA A 459 11.63 -14.66 -3.01
C ALA A 459 10.38 -14.35 -3.83
N PRO A 460 10.06 -15.13 -4.88
CA PRO A 460 8.79 -14.99 -5.57
C PRO A 460 7.62 -15.42 -4.67
N VAL A 461 6.48 -14.74 -4.86
CA VAL A 461 5.23 -14.99 -4.13
C VAL A 461 4.16 -15.43 -5.10
N ALA A 462 3.45 -16.49 -4.76
CA ALA A 462 2.27 -16.93 -5.50
C ALA A 462 1.01 -16.85 -4.63
N GLY A 463 -0.13 -16.64 -5.29
CA GLY A 463 -1.45 -16.60 -4.68
C GLY A 463 -2.32 -17.75 -5.17
N ILE A 464 -3.13 -18.31 -4.27
CA ILE A 464 -4.12 -19.36 -4.55
C ILE A 464 -5.35 -19.20 -3.65
N SER A 465 -6.52 -19.62 -4.14
CA SER A 465 -7.74 -19.68 -3.34
C SER A 465 -8.14 -21.12 -3.03
N CYS A 466 -8.81 -21.31 -1.90
CA CYS A 466 -9.50 -22.51 -1.52
C CYS A 466 -10.97 -22.22 -1.24
N GLY A 467 -11.87 -22.92 -1.88
CA GLY A 467 -13.31 -22.85 -1.67
C GLY A 467 -13.79 -23.92 -0.70
N LEU A 468 -15.06 -23.78 -0.32
CA LEU A 468 -15.73 -24.70 0.60
C LEU A 468 -17.20 -24.83 0.22
N VAL A 469 -17.72 -26.04 0.31
CA VAL A 469 -19.16 -26.34 0.33
C VAL A 469 -19.44 -27.19 1.53
N THR A 470 -20.50 -26.84 2.30
CA THR A 470 -20.89 -27.55 3.53
C THR A 470 -22.36 -27.96 3.50
N GLU A 471 -22.71 -29.06 4.14
CA GLU A 471 -24.08 -29.48 4.42
C GLU A 471 -24.14 -30.30 5.70
N GLY A 472 -24.67 -29.69 6.76
CA GLY A 472 -24.59 -30.28 8.09
C GLY A 472 -23.14 -30.50 8.53
N ASP A 473 -22.78 -31.71 8.88
CA ASP A 473 -21.42 -32.08 9.27
C ASP A 473 -20.50 -32.43 8.07
N ARG A 474 -21.08 -32.52 6.86
CA ARG A 474 -20.32 -32.80 5.63
C ARG A 474 -19.71 -31.52 5.10
N PHE A 475 -18.47 -31.59 4.67
CA PHE A 475 -17.83 -30.49 3.96
C PHE A 475 -16.89 -31.00 2.87
N MET A 476 -16.62 -30.14 1.91
CA MET A 476 -15.64 -30.37 0.84
C MET A 476 -14.91 -29.08 0.56
N THR A 477 -13.57 -29.10 0.61
CA THR A 477 -12.71 -28.02 0.19
C THR A 477 -12.16 -28.26 -1.21
N MET A 478 -11.95 -27.22 -1.99
CA MET A 478 -11.43 -27.29 -3.36
C MET A 478 -10.45 -26.14 -3.64
N VAL A 479 -9.37 -26.39 -4.34
CA VAL A 479 -8.39 -25.36 -4.70
C VAL A 479 -8.76 -24.67 -6.02
N ASP A 480 -8.31 -23.43 -6.19
CA ASP A 480 -8.49 -22.66 -7.42
C ASP A 480 -9.93 -22.56 -7.88
N ILE A 481 -10.76 -21.92 -7.03
CA ILE A 481 -12.18 -21.75 -7.32
C ILE A 481 -12.42 -20.86 -8.53
N GLN A 482 -13.36 -21.26 -9.35
CA GLN A 482 -13.88 -20.44 -10.46
C GLN A 482 -15.17 -19.72 -10.07
N GLY A 483 -15.69 -18.85 -10.97
CA GLY A 483 -16.79 -17.94 -10.66
C GLY A 483 -18.02 -18.59 -10.04
N LEU A 484 -18.56 -19.70 -10.59
CA LEU A 484 -19.74 -20.38 -10.01
C LEU A 484 -19.46 -21.01 -8.64
N GLU A 485 -18.26 -21.52 -8.44
CA GLU A 485 -17.84 -22.10 -7.16
C GLU A 485 -17.67 -21.04 -6.10
N ASP A 486 -17.20 -19.82 -6.48
CA ASP A 486 -17.25 -18.66 -5.60
C ASP A 486 -18.69 -18.24 -5.30
N PHE A 487 -19.58 -18.12 -6.31
CA PHE A 487 -20.96 -17.68 -6.09
C PHE A 487 -21.78 -18.64 -5.22
N PHE A 488 -21.68 -19.95 -5.45
CA PHE A 488 -22.51 -20.97 -4.81
C PHE A 488 -21.84 -21.67 -3.62
N GLY A 489 -20.53 -21.46 -3.45
CA GLY A 489 -19.79 -21.94 -2.30
C GLY A 489 -20.04 -21.14 -1.03
N ASP A 490 -19.43 -21.62 0.06
CA ASP A 490 -19.58 -21.09 1.41
C ASP A 490 -18.36 -20.29 1.88
N MET A 491 -17.20 -20.45 1.22
CA MET A 491 -15.93 -19.81 1.58
C MET A 491 -15.10 -19.48 0.32
N ASP A 492 -14.42 -18.34 0.36
CA ASP A 492 -13.30 -18.00 -0.49
C ASP A 492 -12.09 -17.67 0.41
N PHE A 493 -11.20 -18.67 0.59
CA PHE A 493 -10.01 -18.61 1.44
C PHE A 493 -8.78 -18.35 0.58
N LYS A 494 -8.26 -17.13 0.64
CA LYS A 494 -7.18 -16.64 -0.21
C LYS A 494 -5.86 -16.65 0.55
N VAL A 495 -4.82 -17.28 -0.01
CA VAL A 495 -3.49 -17.35 0.60
C VAL A 495 -2.44 -16.90 -0.40
N GLY A 496 -1.63 -15.93 0.00
CA GLY A 496 -0.38 -15.54 -0.67
C GLY A 496 0.83 -16.01 0.14
N GLY A 497 1.93 -16.35 -0.54
CA GLY A 497 3.17 -16.69 0.15
C GLY A 497 4.27 -17.19 -0.76
N THR A 498 5.45 -17.35 -0.17
CA THR A 498 6.64 -17.98 -0.79
C THR A 498 6.61 -19.49 -0.56
N LYS A 499 7.64 -20.20 -1.00
CA LYS A 499 7.83 -21.61 -0.64
C LYS A 499 8.06 -21.85 0.85
N LYS A 500 8.63 -20.85 1.55
CA LYS A 500 8.94 -20.98 2.98
C LYS A 500 7.72 -20.84 3.85
N GLY A 501 6.80 -19.94 3.48
CA GLY A 501 5.68 -19.66 4.34
C GLY A 501 4.66 -18.69 3.76
N ILE A 502 3.67 -18.39 4.58
CA ILE A 502 2.55 -17.52 4.29
C ILE A 502 2.98 -16.05 4.46
N THR A 503 2.55 -15.21 3.52
CA THR A 503 2.75 -13.76 3.60
C THR A 503 1.44 -12.99 3.75
N ALA A 504 0.32 -13.53 3.24
CA ALA A 504 -1.01 -12.94 3.43
C ALA A 504 -2.12 -13.98 3.42
N ILE A 505 -3.18 -13.71 4.19
CA ILE A 505 -4.46 -14.42 4.13
C ILE A 505 -5.60 -13.42 4.08
N GLN A 506 -6.62 -13.75 3.32
CA GLN A 506 -7.93 -13.10 3.37
C GLN A 506 -9.01 -14.15 3.19
N MET A 507 -9.99 -14.17 4.10
CA MET A 507 -11.11 -15.10 4.07
C MET A 507 -12.44 -14.35 3.97
N ASP A 508 -13.26 -14.75 3.01
CA ASP A 508 -14.64 -14.31 2.84
C ASP A 508 -15.57 -15.52 3.05
N LEU A 509 -16.58 -15.38 3.92
CA LEU A 509 -17.55 -16.44 4.26
C LEU A 509 -18.97 -16.03 3.90
N LYS A 510 -19.81 -17.05 3.59
CA LYS A 510 -21.26 -16.95 3.40
C LYS A 510 -22.04 -17.79 4.44
N ILE A 511 -21.32 -18.35 5.40
CA ILE A 511 -21.82 -19.14 6.54
C ILE A 511 -21.29 -18.53 7.85
N HIS A 512 -21.80 -18.97 8.99
CA HIS A 512 -21.52 -18.38 10.30
C HIS A 512 -20.06 -18.52 10.75
N GLY A 513 -19.30 -19.46 10.20
CA GLY A 513 -17.90 -19.65 10.52
C GLY A 513 -17.37 -21.02 10.14
N LEU A 514 -16.08 -21.24 10.41
CA LEU A 514 -15.32 -22.45 10.10
C LEU A 514 -14.91 -23.20 11.36
N THR A 515 -14.87 -24.53 11.23
CA THR A 515 -14.24 -25.38 12.23
C THR A 515 -12.71 -25.41 12.09
N PRO A 516 -11.95 -25.74 13.12
CA PRO A 516 -10.49 -25.89 13.03
C PRO A 516 -10.03 -26.88 11.95
N ALA A 517 -10.79 -27.96 11.71
CA ALA A 517 -10.49 -28.95 10.71
C ALA A 517 -10.50 -28.37 9.27
N ILE A 518 -11.50 -27.55 8.96
CA ILE A 518 -11.62 -26.88 7.65
C ILE A 518 -10.45 -25.90 7.41
N ILE A 519 -10.10 -25.13 8.45
CA ILE A 519 -8.99 -24.15 8.38
C ILE A 519 -7.66 -24.89 8.12
N ARG A 520 -7.41 -25.99 8.85
CA ARG A 520 -6.19 -26.79 8.64
C ARG A 520 -6.10 -27.34 7.22
N GLU A 521 -7.18 -27.93 6.74
CA GLU A 521 -7.23 -28.48 5.37
C GLU A 521 -7.02 -27.41 4.31
N ALA A 522 -7.63 -26.22 4.47
CA ALA A 522 -7.47 -25.10 3.54
C ALA A 522 -6.02 -24.59 3.51
N LEU A 523 -5.34 -24.48 4.66
CA LEU A 523 -3.93 -24.10 4.74
C LEU A 523 -3.02 -25.12 4.05
N ASP A 524 -3.25 -26.41 4.26
CA ASP A 524 -2.42 -27.47 3.68
C ASP A 524 -2.60 -27.60 2.16
N LYS A 525 -3.84 -27.49 1.66
CA LYS A 525 -4.14 -27.53 0.23
C LYS A 525 -3.56 -26.31 -0.50
N THR A 526 -3.73 -25.12 0.08
CA THR A 526 -3.19 -23.89 -0.51
C THR A 526 -1.67 -23.86 -0.51
N TYR A 527 -1.00 -24.47 0.47
CA TYR A 527 0.46 -24.59 0.49
C TYR A 527 0.97 -25.44 -0.69
N LYS A 528 0.40 -26.63 -0.90
CA LYS A 528 0.76 -27.53 -2.01
C LYS A 528 0.55 -26.85 -3.37
N ALA A 529 -0.61 -26.24 -3.55
CA ALA A 529 -0.97 -25.54 -4.78
C ALA A 529 -0.06 -24.34 -5.05
N ARG A 530 0.30 -23.56 -4.02
CA ARG A 530 1.22 -22.43 -4.12
C ARG A 530 2.62 -22.87 -4.54
N CYS A 531 3.15 -23.93 -3.94
CA CYS A 531 4.45 -24.48 -4.34
C CYS A 531 4.45 -24.93 -5.81
N TYR A 532 3.40 -25.60 -6.26
CA TYR A 532 3.23 -25.98 -7.66
C TYR A 532 3.27 -24.77 -8.61
N ILE A 533 2.51 -23.71 -8.30
CA ILE A 533 2.48 -22.48 -9.12
C ILE A 533 3.88 -21.85 -9.20
N LEU A 534 4.60 -21.79 -8.09
CA LEU A 534 5.96 -21.25 -8.05
C LEU A 534 6.91 -22.09 -8.90
N ASP A 535 6.92 -23.42 -8.73
CA ASP A 535 7.90 -24.31 -9.34
C ASP A 535 7.64 -24.56 -10.83
N GLU A 536 6.40 -24.82 -11.18
CA GLU A 536 6.05 -25.31 -12.52
C GLU A 536 5.59 -24.20 -13.47
N VAL A 537 5.21 -23.00 -12.93
CA VAL A 537 4.62 -21.95 -13.78
C VAL A 537 5.44 -20.67 -13.75
N MET A 538 5.81 -20.16 -12.58
CA MET A 538 6.45 -18.84 -12.46
C MET A 538 7.97 -18.91 -12.65
N LEU A 539 8.66 -19.81 -11.94
CA LEU A 539 10.12 -19.94 -12.01
C LEU A 539 10.67 -20.36 -13.39
N PRO A 540 9.96 -21.17 -14.21
CA PRO A 540 10.39 -21.43 -15.58
C PRO A 540 10.40 -20.20 -16.50
N VAL A 541 9.57 -19.18 -16.20
CA VAL A 541 9.49 -17.92 -16.97
C VAL A 541 10.56 -16.93 -16.52
N ILE A 542 10.74 -16.79 -15.22
CA ILE A 542 11.79 -15.97 -14.62
C ILE A 542 12.20 -16.56 -13.26
N SER A 543 13.44 -17.06 -13.19
CA SER A 543 13.96 -17.76 -12.01
C SER A 543 14.54 -16.82 -10.95
N GLU A 544 15.07 -15.66 -11.39
CA GLU A 544 15.68 -14.64 -10.55
C GLU A 544 15.31 -13.24 -11.04
N PRO A 545 15.28 -12.22 -10.18
CA PRO A 545 15.13 -10.85 -10.62
C PRO A 545 16.21 -10.44 -11.62
N ARG A 546 15.84 -9.65 -12.61
CA ARG A 546 16.80 -9.14 -13.58
C ARG A 546 17.87 -8.30 -12.91
N LYS A 547 19.10 -8.41 -13.40
CA LYS A 547 20.24 -7.62 -12.89
C LYS A 547 20.20 -6.18 -13.38
N GLU A 548 19.67 -5.95 -14.59
CA GLU A 548 19.58 -4.64 -15.21
C GLU A 548 18.15 -4.13 -15.20
N LEU A 549 17.99 -2.88 -14.86
CA LEU A 549 16.71 -2.17 -14.93
C LEU A 549 16.38 -1.87 -16.39
N SER A 550 15.08 -1.71 -16.69
CA SER A 550 14.61 -1.21 -17.98
C SER A 550 15.38 0.07 -18.37
N LYS A 551 15.65 0.23 -19.68
CA LYS A 551 16.27 1.46 -20.21
C LYS A 551 15.43 2.71 -19.95
N TYR A 552 14.15 2.57 -19.66
CA TYR A 552 13.23 3.65 -19.34
C TYR A 552 13.11 3.90 -17.84
N ALA A 553 13.58 2.97 -17.00
CA ALA A 553 13.58 3.15 -15.54
C ALA A 553 14.67 4.14 -15.13
N PRO A 554 14.40 5.03 -14.17
CA PRO A 554 15.42 5.92 -13.64
C PRO A 554 16.55 5.12 -13.01
N LYS A 555 17.80 5.56 -13.25
CA LYS A 555 19.00 5.03 -12.59
C LYS A 555 19.23 5.84 -11.33
N MET A 556 19.46 5.16 -10.21
CA MET A 556 19.66 5.79 -8.92
C MET A 556 21.13 5.73 -8.52
N LEU A 557 21.72 6.87 -8.14
CA LEU A 557 22.99 6.96 -7.45
C LEU A 557 22.76 7.53 -6.06
N THR A 558 23.49 7.00 -5.09
CA THR A 558 23.37 7.44 -3.70
C THR A 558 24.76 7.87 -3.21
N THR A 559 24.82 9.02 -2.53
CA THR A 559 26.02 9.48 -1.81
C THR A 559 25.62 9.97 -0.44
N LYS A 560 26.59 10.16 0.44
CA LYS A 560 26.39 10.71 1.79
C LYS A 560 27.25 11.94 1.97
N ILE A 561 26.63 13.04 2.37
CA ILE A 561 27.28 14.31 2.64
C ILE A 561 27.20 14.63 4.14
N ASP A 562 28.04 15.55 4.60
CA ASP A 562 27.95 16.07 5.96
C ASP A 562 26.62 16.82 6.13
N THR A 563 25.93 16.60 7.25
CA THR A 563 24.66 17.27 7.57
C THR A 563 24.77 18.80 7.60
N GLU A 564 25.93 19.34 7.96
CA GLU A 564 26.22 20.79 7.91
C GLU A 564 26.23 21.33 6.47
N LYS A 565 26.48 20.49 5.47
CA LYS A 565 26.54 20.85 4.04
C LYS A 565 25.22 20.70 3.31
N ILE A 566 24.19 20.15 3.94
CA ILE A 566 22.84 20.03 3.35
C ILE A 566 22.33 21.38 2.86
N GLY A 567 22.53 22.43 3.68
CA GLY A 567 22.13 23.78 3.33
C GLY A 567 22.83 24.33 2.07
N ASP A 568 24.08 23.97 1.84
CA ASP A 568 24.86 24.39 0.67
C ASP A 568 24.39 23.69 -0.61
N VAL A 569 24.09 22.39 -0.53
CA VAL A 569 23.57 21.58 -1.64
C VAL A 569 22.15 22.01 -2.03
N ILE A 570 21.28 22.28 -1.07
CA ILE A 570 19.93 22.78 -1.33
C ILE A 570 19.99 24.22 -1.84
N GLY A 571 20.85 25.03 -1.23
CA GLY A 571 20.98 26.44 -1.54
C GLY A 571 19.78 27.30 -1.09
N LYS A 572 19.94 28.61 -1.14
CA LYS A 572 18.91 29.58 -0.71
C LYS A 572 17.63 29.39 -1.51
N GLN A 573 16.52 29.02 -0.83
CA GLN A 573 15.22 28.73 -1.45
C GLN A 573 15.27 27.61 -2.50
N GLY A 574 16.16 26.63 -2.34
CA GLY A 574 16.28 25.48 -3.25
C GLY A 574 16.94 25.78 -4.60
N LYS A 575 17.56 26.97 -4.79
CA LYS A 575 18.08 27.39 -6.11
C LYS A 575 19.25 26.53 -6.61
N VAL A 576 20.10 26.02 -5.72
CA VAL A 576 21.25 25.20 -6.11
C VAL A 576 20.79 23.83 -6.58
N ILE A 577 19.97 23.15 -5.78
CA ILE A 577 19.43 21.84 -6.14
C ILE A 577 18.58 21.90 -7.42
N GLN A 578 17.77 22.97 -7.61
CA GLN A 578 16.99 23.16 -8.83
C GLN A 578 17.88 23.36 -10.07
N LYS A 579 19.02 24.06 -9.91
CA LYS A 579 20.01 24.22 -10.99
C LYS A 579 20.63 22.88 -11.36
N ILE A 580 21.07 22.07 -10.39
CA ILE A 580 21.59 20.73 -10.62
C ILE A 580 20.57 19.87 -11.36
N CYS A 581 19.31 19.84 -10.90
CA CYS A 581 18.24 19.09 -11.54
C CYS A 581 17.99 19.50 -12.99
N ALA A 582 18.00 20.81 -13.28
CA ALA A 582 17.78 21.34 -14.62
C ALA A 582 18.95 21.06 -15.58
N GLU A 583 20.21 21.23 -15.12
CA GLU A 583 21.40 21.04 -15.95
C GLU A 583 21.69 19.55 -16.23
N CYS A 584 21.36 18.68 -15.30
CA CYS A 584 21.63 17.24 -15.42
C CYS A 584 20.38 16.42 -15.76
N ASN A 585 19.23 17.06 -16.02
CA ASN A 585 17.95 16.38 -16.32
C ASN A 585 17.68 15.23 -15.32
N CYS A 586 17.82 15.52 -14.04
CA CYS A 586 17.72 14.56 -12.94
C CYS A 586 16.79 15.08 -11.82
N LYS A 587 16.47 14.21 -10.87
CA LYS A 587 15.94 14.61 -9.56
C LYS A 587 17.02 14.35 -8.50
N VAL A 588 17.12 15.24 -7.53
CA VAL A 588 18.02 15.13 -6.37
C VAL A 588 17.19 15.30 -5.11
N ASP A 589 17.21 14.30 -4.25
CA ASP A 589 16.53 14.29 -2.95
C ASP A 589 17.60 14.21 -1.86
N VAL A 590 17.47 15.01 -0.80
CA VAL A 590 18.43 15.10 0.31
C VAL A 590 17.69 14.81 1.61
N GLU A 591 18.11 13.77 2.32
CA GLU A 591 17.57 13.38 3.62
C GLU A 591 18.22 14.16 4.77
N GLU A 592 17.56 14.20 5.92
CA GLU A 592 18.05 14.92 7.10
C GLU A 592 19.37 14.35 7.67
N ASP A 593 19.64 13.06 7.41
CA ASP A 593 20.89 12.38 7.83
C ASP A 593 22.08 12.61 6.89
N GLY A 594 21.89 13.40 5.83
CA GLY A 594 22.90 13.69 4.81
C GLY A 594 22.94 12.70 3.66
N THR A 595 22.05 11.72 3.58
CA THR A 595 21.93 10.83 2.42
C THR A 595 21.34 11.60 1.23
N VAL A 596 21.99 11.51 0.07
CA VAL A 596 21.54 12.16 -1.18
C VAL A 596 21.23 11.11 -2.22
N PHE A 597 20.01 11.10 -2.71
CA PHE A 597 19.55 10.27 -3.80
C PHE A 597 19.49 11.07 -5.10
N ILE A 598 20.12 10.56 -6.14
CA ILE A 598 20.17 11.19 -7.47
C ILE A 598 19.56 10.24 -8.47
N SER A 599 18.49 10.67 -9.12
CA SER A 599 17.69 9.86 -10.03
C SER A 599 17.66 10.48 -11.44
N ALA A 600 18.13 9.74 -12.45
CA ALA A 600 18.07 10.14 -13.85
C ALA A 600 17.82 8.92 -14.76
N ILE A 601 17.19 9.13 -15.93
CA ILE A 601 17.01 8.06 -16.93
C ILE A 601 18.36 7.66 -17.52
N ASP A 602 19.22 8.67 -17.83
CA ASP A 602 20.58 8.46 -18.30
C ASP A 602 21.54 8.40 -17.11
N ILE A 603 22.37 7.36 -17.07
CA ILE A 603 23.36 7.18 -16.00
C ILE A 603 24.44 8.26 -16.02
N ASP A 604 24.76 8.82 -17.17
CA ASP A 604 25.79 9.85 -17.28
C ASP A 604 25.25 11.21 -16.77
N ASP A 605 23.96 11.47 -16.91
CA ASP A 605 23.28 12.59 -16.27
C ASP A 605 23.31 12.45 -14.73
N ALA A 606 23.03 11.26 -14.21
CA ALA A 606 23.13 10.99 -12.77
C ALA A 606 24.57 11.18 -12.24
N LYS A 607 25.58 10.71 -12.98
CA LYS A 607 26.99 10.89 -12.59
C LYS A 607 27.42 12.35 -12.60
N ARG A 608 26.93 13.14 -13.57
CA ARG A 608 27.20 14.58 -13.59
C ARG A 608 26.59 15.28 -12.38
N ALA A 609 25.35 14.94 -12.04
CA ALA A 609 24.71 15.49 -10.87
C ALA A 609 25.41 15.07 -9.56
N LEU A 610 25.82 13.82 -9.46
CA LEU A 610 26.62 13.31 -8.31
C LEU A 610 27.90 14.12 -8.14
N ASN A 611 28.64 14.32 -9.22
CA ASN A 611 29.88 15.09 -9.18
C ASN A 611 29.63 16.54 -8.76
N MET A 612 28.55 17.16 -9.20
CA MET A 612 28.16 18.51 -8.76
C MET A 612 27.83 18.56 -7.27
N VAL A 613 27.06 17.58 -6.76
CA VAL A 613 26.73 17.48 -5.32
C VAL A 613 27.97 17.29 -4.48
N GLU A 614 28.86 16.38 -4.87
CA GLU A 614 30.12 16.10 -4.18
C GLU A 614 31.07 17.31 -4.19
N THR A 615 31.14 18.05 -5.32
CA THR A 615 31.96 19.27 -5.43
C THR A 615 31.43 20.38 -4.49
N ILE A 616 30.12 20.47 -4.28
CA ILE A 616 29.52 21.44 -3.36
C ILE A 616 29.73 21.01 -1.91
N ALA A 617 29.50 19.73 -1.61
CA ALA A 617 29.53 19.21 -0.25
C ALA A 617 30.97 19.08 0.30
N ASN A 618 31.92 18.65 -0.54
CA ASN A 618 33.27 18.45 -0.13
C ASN A 618 34.11 19.73 -0.29
N ASP A 619 35.06 19.96 0.62
CA ASP A 619 36.00 21.05 0.44
C ASP A 619 36.96 20.73 -0.71
N PRO A 620 37.32 21.73 -1.54
CA PRO A 620 38.23 21.51 -2.66
C PRO A 620 39.54 20.94 -2.22
N GLU A 621 40.03 19.89 -2.89
CA GLU A 621 41.28 19.25 -2.58
C GLU A 621 42.45 19.88 -3.39
N VAL A 622 43.58 20.11 -2.71
CA VAL A 622 44.78 20.57 -3.38
C VAL A 622 45.29 19.50 -4.36
N GLY A 623 45.48 19.90 -5.61
CA GLY A 623 45.90 19.01 -6.69
C GLY A 623 44.77 18.48 -7.56
N ALA A 624 43.49 18.60 -7.13
CA ALA A 624 42.32 18.19 -7.91
C ALA A 624 42.02 19.19 -9.03
N ILE A 625 41.42 18.67 -10.13
CA ILE A 625 41.02 19.45 -11.31
C ILE A 625 39.50 19.58 -11.33
N TYR A 626 39.04 20.84 -11.49
CA TYR A 626 37.62 21.18 -11.55
C TYR A 626 37.29 21.91 -12.85
N LYS A 627 36.05 21.77 -13.33
CA LYS A 627 35.46 22.71 -14.29
C LYS A 627 34.89 23.88 -13.52
N GLY A 628 35.18 25.09 -13.96
CA GLY A 628 34.64 26.31 -13.35
C GLY A 628 34.27 27.34 -14.39
N VAL A 629 33.52 28.35 -13.95
CA VAL A 629 33.08 29.47 -14.80
C VAL A 629 33.81 30.74 -14.38
N VAL A 630 34.33 31.49 -15.34
CA VAL A 630 34.98 32.78 -15.11
C VAL A 630 33.93 33.81 -14.68
N THR A 631 34.02 34.26 -13.40
CA THR A 631 33.07 35.22 -12.82
C THR A 631 33.50 36.66 -12.95
N ARG A 632 34.83 36.93 -12.88
CA ARG A 632 35.40 38.28 -12.96
C ARG A 632 36.81 38.23 -13.56
N LEU A 633 37.13 39.28 -14.30
CA LEU A 633 38.49 39.53 -14.79
C LEU A 633 39.11 40.71 -14.08
N MET A 634 40.39 40.59 -13.77
CA MET A 634 41.24 41.60 -13.15
C MET A 634 42.59 41.66 -13.91
N ASP A 635 43.34 42.78 -13.85
CA ASP A 635 44.64 42.93 -14.53
C ASP A 635 45.67 41.84 -14.14
N PHE A 636 45.51 41.25 -12.96
CA PHE A 636 46.43 40.24 -12.39
C PHE A 636 45.95 38.80 -12.53
N GLY A 637 44.73 38.56 -13.05
CA GLY A 637 44.18 37.20 -13.19
C GLY A 637 42.67 37.16 -13.34
N ALA A 638 42.13 35.95 -13.47
CA ALA A 638 40.72 35.65 -13.53
C ALA A 638 40.18 34.97 -12.27
N PHE A 639 39.01 35.35 -11.80
CA PHE A 639 38.29 34.62 -10.79
C PHE A 639 37.41 33.55 -11.41
N VAL A 640 37.57 32.34 -10.94
CA VAL A 640 36.83 31.17 -11.45
C VAL A 640 36.04 30.54 -10.31
N GLU A 641 34.74 30.43 -10.49
CA GLU A 641 33.86 29.70 -9.57
C GLU A 641 33.84 28.22 -9.98
N ILE A 642 34.37 27.35 -9.12
CA ILE A 642 34.42 25.90 -9.35
C ILE A 642 33.20 25.17 -8.80
N ALA A 643 32.49 25.77 -7.86
CA ALA A 643 31.20 25.35 -7.34
C ALA A 643 30.46 26.58 -6.77
N PRO A 644 29.13 26.55 -6.58
CA PRO A 644 28.39 27.64 -5.97
C PRO A 644 29.00 28.13 -4.66
N GLY A 645 29.46 29.39 -4.64
CA GLY A 645 30.13 30.00 -3.50
C GLY A 645 31.62 29.63 -3.31
N LYS A 646 32.18 28.79 -4.15
CA LYS A 646 33.60 28.39 -4.12
C LYS A 646 34.34 29.04 -5.29
N GLU A 647 34.76 30.28 -5.11
CA GLU A 647 35.51 31.07 -6.10
C GLU A 647 37.02 31.07 -5.78
N GLY A 648 37.86 30.89 -6.79
CA GLY A 648 39.31 30.94 -6.66
C GLY A 648 39.96 31.85 -7.71
N LEU A 649 41.17 32.31 -7.40
CA LEU A 649 41.96 33.16 -8.30
C LEU A 649 42.87 32.30 -9.19
N VAL A 650 42.75 32.45 -10.51
CA VAL A 650 43.75 32.04 -11.49
C VAL A 650 44.63 33.26 -11.81
N HIS A 651 45.84 33.29 -11.24
CA HIS A 651 46.74 34.37 -11.54
C HIS A 651 47.19 34.36 -13.02
N ILE A 652 47.46 35.52 -13.63
CA ILE A 652 47.80 35.65 -15.05
C ILE A 652 48.91 34.72 -15.52
N SER A 653 49.94 34.45 -14.65
CA SER A 653 51.04 33.51 -14.93
C SER A 653 50.62 32.03 -14.96
N HIS A 654 49.42 31.69 -14.49
CA HIS A 654 48.85 30.36 -14.44
C HIS A 654 47.60 30.19 -15.33
N LEU A 655 47.34 31.18 -16.21
CA LEU A 655 46.15 31.24 -17.03
C LEU A 655 46.29 30.40 -18.31
N ASP A 656 47.48 30.32 -18.90
CA ASP A 656 47.73 29.52 -20.10
C ASP A 656 49.15 28.92 -20.10
N VAL A 657 49.37 27.93 -20.97
CA VAL A 657 50.70 27.33 -21.22
C VAL A 657 51.65 28.30 -21.95
N LYS A 658 51.12 29.32 -22.63
CA LYS A 658 51.79 30.41 -23.30
C LYS A 658 51.87 31.64 -22.40
N HIS A 659 52.80 32.56 -22.71
CA HIS A 659 52.86 33.85 -22.01
C HIS A 659 51.60 34.67 -22.32
N VAL A 660 50.96 35.17 -21.28
CA VAL A 660 49.70 35.95 -21.35
C VAL A 660 50.04 37.41 -21.00
N ASP A 661 49.82 38.32 -21.94
CA ASP A 661 50.04 39.77 -21.74
C ASP A 661 48.80 40.42 -21.07
N ARG A 662 47.60 39.97 -21.44
CA ARG A 662 46.30 40.47 -20.92
C ARG A 662 45.38 39.28 -20.66
N VAL A 663 44.65 39.33 -19.55
CA VAL A 663 43.71 38.25 -19.14
C VAL A 663 42.59 38.07 -20.17
N GLU A 664 42.09 39.19 -20.73
CA GLU A 664 41.00 39.22 -21.69
C GLU A 664 41.34 38.56 -23.03
N ASP A 665 42.65 38.38 -23.33
CA ASP A 665 43.10 37.72 -24.58
C ASP A 665 42.92 36.21 -24.52
N VAL A 666 42.72 35.63 -23.30
CA VAL A 666 42.69 34.20 -23.08
C VAL A 666 41.32 33.73 -22.62
N VAL A 667 40.66 34.50 -21.75
CA VAL A 667 39.34 34.14 -21.17
C VAL A 667 38.43 35.35 -21.05
N ALA A 668 37.13 35.11 -21.20
CA ALA A 668 36.07 36.11 -21.00
C ALA A 668 35.19 35.73 -19.81
N VAL A 669 34.50 36.70 -19.23
CA VAL A 669 33.49 36.44 -18.18
C VAL A 669 32.37 35.55 -18.75
N GLY A 670 32.11 34.44 -18.07
CA GLY A 670 31.14 33.43 -18.50
C GLY A 670 31.74 32.22 -19.21
N ASP A 671 33.07 32.25 -19.51
CA ASP A 671 33.73 31.10 -20.13
C ASP A 671 33.84 29.93 -19.11
N GLU A 672 33.58 28.72 -19.62
CA GLU A 672 33.88 27.49 -18.90
C GLU A 672 35.36 27.11 -19.09
N VAL A 673 36.08 26.95 -18.00
CA VAL A 673 37.48 26.60 -18.00
C VAL A 673 37.77 25.45 -17.05
N ILE A 674 38.79 24.63 -17.39
CA ILE A 674 39.32 23.63 -16.44
C ILE A 674 40.43 24.28 -15.61
N VAL A 675 40.41 24.06 -14.28
CA VAL A 675 41.40 24.61 -13.36
C VAL A 675 41.82 23.58 -12.32
N LYS A 676 43.11 23.60 -11.97
CA LYS A 676 43.64 22.75 -10.90
C LYS A 676 43.83 23.59 -9.65
N VAL A 677 43.45 23.05 -8.47
CA VAL A 677 43.69 23.69 -7.18
C VAL A 677 45.16 23.53 -6.83
N ARG A 678 45.92 24.62 -6.73
CA ARG A 678 47.30 24.61 -6.35
C ARG A 678 47.51 24.70 -4.84
N GLU A 679 46.74 25.54 -4.21
CA GLU A 679 46.89 25.86 -2.80
C GLU A 679 45.56 26.41 -2.25
N ILE A 680 45.32 26.15 -0.97
CA ILE A 680 44.28 26.80 -0.18
C ILE A 680 45.02 27.58 0.92
N ASP A 681 44.84 28.89 0.95
CA ASP A 681 45.54 29.72 1.94
C ASP A 681 44.90 29.62 3.34
N ASP A 682 45.58 30.18 4.36
CA ASP A 682 45.11 30.17 5.76
C ASP A 682 43.75 30.87 5.99
N GLN A 683 43.22 31.55 4.97
CA GLN A 683 41.91 32.21 5.00
C GLN A 683 40.87 31.43 4.16
N GLY A 684 41.23 30.21 3.70
CA GLY A 684 40.32 29.37 2.89
C GLY A 684 40.17 29.81 1.44
N ARG A 685 41.01 30.75 0.93
CA ARG A 685 40.94 31.22 -0.47
C ARG A 685 41.69 30.26 -1.39
N LEU A 686 41.05 29.94 -2.52
CA LEU A 686 41.55 29.00 -3.52
C LEU A 686 42.49 29.71 -4.49
N ASN A 687 43.69 29.17 -4.64
CA ASN A 687 44.64 29.52 -5.69
C ASN A 687 44.56 28.44 -6.79
N LEU A 688 44.11 28.85 -7.96
CA LEU A 688 43.84 27.96 -9.09
C LEU A 688 44.85 28.14 -10.24
N SER A 689 45.02 27.10 -11.05
CA SER A 689 45.87 27.13 -12.25
C SER A 689 45.13 26.45 -13.43
N ARG A 690 44.82 27.23 -14.46
CA ARG A 690 44.33 26.69 -15.72
C ARG A 690 45.47 26.04 -16.49
N ARG A 691 46.66 26.64 -16.46
CA ARG A 691 47.88 26.11 -17.07
C ARG A 691 48.18 24.67 -16.64
N ASP A 692 48.19 24.42 -15.33
CA ASP A 692 48.53 23.10 -14.78
C ASP A 692 47.42 22.06 -15.13
N ALA A 693 46.18 22.49 -15.20
CA ALA A 693 45.06 21.64 -15.66
C ALA A 693 45.20 21.28 -17.15
N LEU A 694 45.54 22.23 -17.99
CA LEU A 694 45.75 22.01 -19.44
C LEU A 694 46.91 21.06 -19.72
N ILE A 695 48.04 21.22 -18.97
CA ILE A 695 49.18 20.30 -19.04
C ILE A 695 48.77 18.87 -18.72
N GLU A 696 48.00 18.70 -17.64
CA GLU A 696 47.66 17.37 -17.13
C GLU A 696 46.55 16.68 -17.95
N VAL A 697 45.52 17.43 -18.39
CA VAL A 697 44.38 16.87 -19.11
C VAL A 697 44.59 16.80 -20.62
N GLU A 698 45.22 17.84 -21.19
CA GLU A 698 45.35 17.99 -22.67
C GLU A 698 46.78 17.65 -23.15
N GLY A 699 47.73 17.40 -22.21
CA GLY A 699 49.10 17.04 -22.56
C GLY A 699 49.86 18.22 -23.24
N LEU A 700 49.44 19.44 -23.01
CA LEU A 700 50.09 20.63 -23.59
C LEU A 700 51.45 20.88 -22.92
N VAL A 701 52.47 21.27 -23.70
CA VAL A 701 53.82 21.55 -23.24
C VAL A 701 54.01 23.06 -23.08
N PRO A 702 54.46 23.58 -21.93
CA PRO A 702 54.73 25.00 -21.72
C PRO A 702 55.79 25.53 -22.70
N GLU A 703 55.58 26.69 -23.29
CA GLU A 703 56.51 27.32 -24.25
C GLU A 703 57.80 27.82 -23.58
N ASN A 704 57.85 28.06 -22.27
CA ASN A 704 59.02 28.38 -21.48
C ASN A 704 58.88 27.92 -20.04
N ASP A 705 59.98 27.48 -19.44
CA ASP A 705 60.14 27.14 -18.05
C ASP A 705 60.04 28.41 -17.18
N LEU A 706 58.84 28.80 -16.85
CA LEU A 706 58.60 29.93 -15.93
C LEU A 706 58.79 29.42 -14.48
N SER A 707 60.00 29.61 -13.96
CA SER A 707 60.32 29.41 -12.56
C SER A 707 59.39 30.23 -11.65
N ASP A 708 58.88 29.60 -10.60
CA ASP A 708 57.98 30.16 -9.59
C ASP A 708 58.62 31.22 -8.67
N GLU A 709 59.47 32.11 -9.17
CA GLU A 709 60.01 33.22 -8.37
C GLU A 709 59.16 34.49 -8.54
N PRO A 710 58.57 35.02 -7.47
CA PRO A 710 57.92 36.34 -7.54
C PRO A 710 58.98 37.40 -7.77
N ARG A 711 58.93 38.02 -8.92
CA ARG A 711 59.76 39.20 -9.20
C ARG A 711 59.51 40.29 -8.17
N ARG A 712 60.46 40.52 -7.26
CA ARG A 712 60.47 41.66 -6.32
C ARG A 712 60.47 42.95 -7.13
N ALA A 713 59.45 43.76 -6.91
CA ALA A 713 59.41 45.14 -7.45
C ALA A 713 60.67 45.94 -6.98
N PRO A 714 61.22 46.78 -7.87
CA PRO A 714 62.41 47.57 -7.57
C PRO A 714 62.07 48.62 -6.47
N ARG A 715 62.91 48.56 -5.40
CA ARG A 715 62.91 49.58 -4.34
C ARG A 715 63.24 50.93 -4.96
N ARG A 716 62.36 51.89 -4.92
CA ARG A 716 62.66 53.31 -5.06
C ARG A 716 63.19 53.84 -3.72
N ASP A 717 64.53 54.10 -3.68
CA ASP A 717 65.12 54.96 -2.69
C ASP A 717 64.55 56.36 -2.83
N ASN A 718 64.01 56.89 -1.80
CA ASN A 718 63.82 58.32 -1.65
C ASN A 718 64.14 58.72 -0.20
N ARG A 719 65.36 59.28 -0.05
CA ARG A 719 65.80 60.05 1.12
C ARG A 719 65.13 61.39 1.11
N GLY A 720 64.69 61.81 2.25
CA GLY A 720 64.72 63.23 2.58
C GLY A 720 63.48 63.80 3.24
N GLY A 721 63.67 64.23 4.48
CA GLY A 721 63.14 65.47 5.00
C GLY A 721 62.04 65.44 6.03
N ARG A 722 62.44 65.46 7.29
CA ARG A 722 61.97 66.23 8.45
C ARG A 722 60.75 67.10 8.22
N ASP A 723 59.77 67.11 9.06
CA ASP A 723 59.54 67.86 10.28
C ASP A 723 58.06 68.01 10.62
N GLY A 724 57.77 67.86 11.85
CA GLY A 724 57.01 68.80 12.69
C GLY A 724 55.48 68.75 12.65
N GLY A 725 54.90 68.51 13.75
CA GLY A 725 53.61 69.11 14.09
C GLY A 725 52.58 68.31 14.83
N ARG A 726 52.70 68.43 16.13
CA ARG A 726 51.66 68.11 17.14
C ARG A 726 50.31 68.76 16.84
N ARG A 727 49.22 68.11 17.22
CA ARG A 727 48.20 68.47 18.25
C ARG A 727 46.88 67.83 17.93
N ASP A 728 46.44 66.99 18.84
CA ASP A 728 45.37 67.20 19.84
C ASP A 728 44.03 67.74 19.28
N ASN A 729 42.95 67.01 19.39
CA ASN A 729 42.02 67.05 20.50
C ASN A 729 40.61 66.59 20.09
N ARG A 730 40.06 65.76 20.95
CA ARG A 730 38.71 65.71 21.48
C ARG A 730 37.46 65.83 20.60
N GLY A 731 36.65 64.88 20.87
CA GLY A 731 35.27 65.11 21.43
C GLY A 731 34.15 64.78 20.45
N GLY A 732 33.34 63.88 20.84
CA GLY A 732 32.15 64.01 21.56
C GLY A 732 31.00 63.21 20.95
N ARG A 733 30.53 62.30 21.72
CA ARG A 733 29.17 62.00 22.14
C ARG A 733 28.00 62.19 21.18
N GLY A 734 27.19 61.16 21.23
CA GLY A 734 25.75 61.20 21.29
C GLY A 734 25.09 60.61 20.04
N GLY A 735 24.21 59.73 20.08
CA GLY A 735 23.30 59.19 21.07
C GLY A 735 21.96 58.90 20.46
N HIS A 736 21.39 57.78 20.85
CA HIS A 736 19.96 57.48 20.81
C HIS A 736 19.27 57.47 19.44
N GLY A 737 18.51 56.49 19.16
CA GLY A 737 17.41 55.74 19.73
C GLY A 737 16.53 55.34 18.60
N GLY A 738 16.06 54.19 18.56
CA GLY A 738 14.84 53.75 19.14
C GLY A 738 13.86 53.16 18.16
N LYS A 739 13.56 51.93 18.41
CA LYS A 739 12.23 51.29 18.39
C LYS A 739 11.39 51.13 17.11
N ARG A 740 11.10 49.85 16.93
CA ARG A 740 9.74 49.27 16.75
C ARG A 740 9.06 49.46 15.36
N TYR A 741 8.74 48.39 14.68
CA TYR A 741 7.64 47.44 14.98
C TYR A 741 8.03 46.05 14.41
#